data_9323e3b9c42f30808b55a09d9f8a0bef
#
_entry.id   9323e3b9c42f30808b55a09d9f8a0bef
#
_cell.length_a   1.000
_cell.length_b   1.000
_cell.length_c   1.000
_cell.angle_alpha   90.00
_cell.angle_beta   90.00
_cell.angle_gamma   90.00
#
_symmetry.space_group_name_H-M   'P 1'
#
loop_
_entity.id
_entity.type
_entity.pdbx_description
1 polymer ?
#
loop_
_entity_poly.entity_id
_entity_poly.type
_entity_poly.pdbx_seq_one_letter_code
_entity_poly.pdbx_strand_id
1 'polypeptide(L)'
;MTPEEKFRQLFMVAGDFGGDTSRFKSGLFGFQVDASSQGDAGGQLLNYSVGSDARRTLDKINGMQRYFMEESRLGIPMLAFDEALHGLVRKGATAFPQSIGMAASFDTTLMSQVATAIALETKARGIRMVLSPVVNLATDPRWGRVEETYGEDPLLASCFGVSYVRAMESRGIITTPKHFVANHGEGGRDSYPVFHSERLLRESYFKPFKAAIQLGGARSIMTSYNSLDGRPCSANSWLLNDVLRTDWGFRGFVISDAAATGGANVLHFTARDYEDAGQQSVENGQDVIFQTDFAHADLFKRPFLDGSADPAAIDSAVARVLRMKFELGLFDEPYTSDSLLNALNLQKHRALAYEMAVKGAVLLKNRDKALPLPITAQKILVVGPDVVEARLGGYSGPGNTPVSILDGLREPLASSAQVSYVESCGRKDMRIETFPTMWLFHSDGQTLHPGLRGTYYNGIDLNAAPAFARNDANIEFQWTLFGPDPRVAFDHFAAKWDGVIVPEINGTFRIGIEGNDGYRLYLNDRLLIDRWEEQGFATTFVPFTFSKWERVKLRVEYRERAGNARIRLVVEEAMCPWITPCSNDAAVKAAKANDQIIIVAGTEEGEFRDRSSLKLPGEQEELIKRMVATGKPVIVVLVGGSAITMDNWIDDVDAVLMAWYPGEAGGLAIADLLLGNRNPSGKLPISFPRNEGQLPLIYNHYPTGRGDDYVDGTGHPLFPFGYGLSYTSFEYSDLKLDRTTFSAKDTVLVTFTVKNTGAVAGEEVVQLYAHDELASIARPVKELKGFQRVALRPGEAKTVTFKLHASMFAFPNAEMKEVTEPGMFRIMIGGSSKDIRLRAMVEYLK
;
A
#
# COMPACT_ATOMS: atom_id res chain seq x y z
N MET A 1 -7.07 -3.63 -38.44
CA MET A 1 -7.76 -2.85 -37.40
C MET A 1 -7.92 -1.42 -37.88
N THR A 2 -9.08 -0.81 -37.61
CA THR A 2 -9.27 0.64 -37.79
C THR A 2 -8.52 1.41 -36.69
N PRO A 3 -8.28 2.71 -36.84
CA PRO A 3 -7.70 3.53 -35.79
C PRO A 3 -8.48 3.43 -34.46
N GLU A 4 -9.82 3.46 -34.50
CA GLU A 4 -10.65 3.28 -33.30
C GLU A 4 -10.43 1.91 -32.63
N GLU A 5 -10.37 0.83 -33.38
CA GLU A 5 -10.10 -0.51 -32.87
C GLU A 5 -8.71 -0.62 -32.24
N LYS A 6 -7.70 0.03 -32.82
CA LYS A 6 -6.35 0.10 -32.24
C LYS A 6 -6.39 0.84 -30.92
N PHE A 7 -6.97 2.03 -30.88
CA PHE A 7 -7.10 2.81 -29.65
C PHE A 7 -7.82 2.02 -28.55
N ARG A 8 -8.94 1.34 -28.89
CA ARG A 8 -9.68 0.53 -27.91
C ARG A 8 -8.87 -0.63 -27.33
N GLN A 9 -7.92 -1.21 -28.07
CA GLN A 9 -6.99 -2.21 -27.51
C GLN A 9 -5.94 -1.59 -26.59
N LEU A 10 -5.76 -0.28 -26.58
CA LEU A 10 -4.84 0.46 -25.72
C LEU A 10 -5.58 1.20 -24.59
N PHE A 11 -6.87 0.91 -24.36
CA PHE A 11 -7.68 1.55 -23.34
C PHE A 11 -8.31 0.52 -22.41
N MET A 12 -7.97 0.60 -21.13
CA MET A 12 -8.50 -0.26 -20.07
C MET A 12 -9.30 0.57 -19.06
N VAL A 13 -10.33 -0.04 -18.46
CA VAL A 13 -11.28 0.70 -17.62
C VAL A 13 -11.89 -0.14 -16.51
N ALA A 14 -12.25 0.51 -15.40
CA ALA A 14 -13.10 -0.08 -14.38
C ALA A 14 -14.57 -0.15 -14.85
N GLY A 15 -15.34 -1.14 -14.37
CA GLY A 15 -16.78 -1.27 -14.65
C GLY A 15 -17.16 -2.42 -15.56
N ASP A 16 -18.23 -2.23 -16.29
CA ASP A 16 -18.80 -3.19 -17.24
C ASP A 16 -19.52 -2.45 -18.40
N PHE A 17 -20.38 -3.17 -19.13
CA PHE A 17 -21.11 -2.57 -20.26
C PHE A 17 -22.12 -1.46 -19.89
N GLY A 18 -22.46 -1.29 -18.61
CA GLY A 18 -23.44 -0.29 -18.17
C GLY A 18 -24.82 -0.44 -18.84
N GLY A 19 -25.15 -1.64 -19.33
CA GLY A 19 -26.39 -1.93 -20.05
C GLY A 19 -26.38 -1.57 -21.55
N ASP A 20 -25.31 -0.94 -22.07
CA ASP A 20 -25.18 -0.57 -23.49
C ASP A 20 -23.92 -1.20 -24.13
N THR A 21 -24.10 -2.36 -24.73
CA THR A 21 -23.03 -3.08 -25.44
C THR A 21 -22.60 -2.41 -26.74
N SER A 22 -23.46 -1.55 -27.33
CA SER A 22 -23.17 -0.92 -28.62
C SER A 22 -21.92 -0.05 -28.61
N ARG A 23 -21.55 0.50 -27.46
CA ARG A 23 -20.35 1.31 -27.22
C ARG A 23 -19.04 0.53 -27.37
N PHE A 24 -19.09 -0.81 -27.31
CA PHE A 24 -17.92 -1.68 -27.31
C PHE A 24 -17.72 -2.49 -28.59
N LYS A 25 -18.43 -2.15 -29.68
CA LYS A 25 -18.32 -2.84 -30.98
C LYS A 25 -16.90 -2.81 -31.57
N SER A 26 -16.13 -1.76 -31.27
CA SER A 26 -14.72 -1.64 -31.68
C SER A 26 -13.74 -2.39 -30.76
N GLY A 27 -14.27 -3.19 -29.82
CA GLY A 27 -13.45 -3.92 -28.85
C GLY A 27 -13.04 -3.07 -27.65
N LEU A 28 -12.19 -3.64 -26.80
CA LEU A 28 -11.56 -2.99 -25.66
C LEU A 28 -10.34 -3.79 -25.22
N PHE A 29 -9.36 -3.16 -24.54
CA PHE A 29 -8.30 -3.90 -23.84
C PHE A 29 -8.89 -4.86 -22.81
N GLY A 30 -9.65 -4.33 -21.84
CA GLY A 30 -10.27 -5.11 -20.78
C GLY A 30 -10.93 -4.26 -19.70
N PHE A 31 -11.52 -4.97 -18.74
CA PHE A 31 -12.28 -4.38 -17.64
C PHE A 31 -11.79 -4.88 -16.28
N GLN A 32 -11.80 -3.97 -15.29
CA GLN A 32 -11.92 -4.34 -13.89
C GLN A 32 -13.40 -4.51 -13.56
N VAL A 33 -13.90 -5.70 -13.76
CA VAL A 33 -15.34 -6.00 -13.72
C VAL A 33 -15.91 -5.78 -12.32
N ASP A 34 -17.11 -5.17 -12.24
CA ASP A 34 -17.78 -4.82 -10.97
C ASP A 34 -17.06 -3.78 -10.09
N ALA A 35 -15.99 -3.18 -10.54
CA ALA A 35 -15.45 -2.00 -9.89
C ALA A 35 -16.34 -0.80 -10.22
N SER A 36 -16.66 0.01 -9.22
CA SER A 36 -17.51 1.19 -9.43
C SER A 36 -16.72 2.48 -9.28
N SER A 37 -16.93 3.38 -10.21
CA SER A 37 -16.43 4.75 -10.16
C SER A 37 -17.24 5.56 -9.14
N GLN A 38 -16.60 6.00 -8.06
CA GLN A 38 -17.19 6.99 -7.15
C GLN A 38 -16.17 8.09 -6.85
N GLY A 39 -15.93 8.93 -7.84
CA GLY A 39 -15.39 10.27 -7.62
C GLY A 39 -13.89 10.44 -7.68
N ASP A 40 -13.07 9.52 -7.21
CA ASP A 40 -11.60 9.60 -7.33
C ASP A 40 -10.95 8.28 -7.76
N ALA A 41 -9.71 8.34 -8.21
CA ALA A 41 -9.00 7.15 -8.67
C ALA A 41 -8.78 6.15 -7.52
N GLY A 42 -8.47 6.62 -6.30
CA GLY A 42 -8.30 5.78 -5.12
C GLY A 42 -9.64 5.22 -4.61
N GLY A 43 -10.69 6.03 -4.54
CA GLY A 43 -12.02 5.62 -4.13
C GLY A 43 -12.64 4.56 -5.04
N GLN A 44 -12.33 4.59 -6.31
CA GLN A 44 -12.82 3.61 -7.29
C GLN A 44 -12.23 2.22 -7.07
N LEU A 45 -10.95 2.15 -6.76
CA LEU A 45 -10.25 0.89 -6.51
C LEU A 45 -10.60 0.30 -5.14
N LEU A 46 -11.02 1.11 -4.20
CA LEU A 46 -11.36 0.71 -2.82
C LEU A 46 -12.82 0.32 -2.62
N ASN A 47 -13.74 0.59 -3.57
CA ASN A 47 -15.15 0.29 -3.40
C ASN A 47 -15.55 -1.10 -3.90
N TYR A 48 -15.02 -2.12 -3.23
CA TYR A 48 -15.30 -3.54 -3.49
C TYR A 48 -16.45 -4.11 -2.64
N SER A 49 -17.11 -3.28 -1.83
CA SER A 49 -18.20 -3.72 -0.93
C SER A 49 -19.40 -4.31 -1.66
N VAL A 50 -19.51 -4.06 -2.96
CA VAL A 50 -20.62 -4.50 -3.81
C VAL A 50 -20.25 -5.72 -4.68
N GLY A 51 -19.05 -6.31 -4.47
CA GLY A 51 -18.60 -7.45 -5.25
C GLY A 51 -19.57 -8.64 -5.17
N SER A 52 -19.95 -9.14 -6.34
CA SER A 52 -20.68 -10.39 -6.49
C SER A 52 -19.88 -11.55 -5.93
N ASP A 53 -20.56 -12.65 -5.58
CA ASP A 53 -19.86 -13.88 -5.24
C ASP A 53 -19.03 -14.41 -6.43
N ALA A 54 -18.15 -15.35 -6.15
CA ALA A 54 -17.19 -15.83 -7.14
C ALA A 54 -17.86 -16.42 -8.40
N ARG A 55 -19.02 -17.05 -8.25
CA ARG A 55 -19.78 -17.63 -9.37
C ARG A 55 -20.34 -16.52 -10.26
N ARG A 56 -20.99 -15.54 -9.67
CA ARG A 56 -21.57 -14.43 -10.39
C ARG A 56 -20.51 -13.59 -11.13
N THR A 57 -19.35 -13.40 -10.52
CA THR A 57 -18.21 -12.74 -11.17
C THR A 57 -17.75 -13.53 -12.39
N LEU A 58 -17.60 -14.86 -12.27
CA LEU A 58 -17.21 -15.75 -13.36
C LEU A 58 -18.23 -15.69 -14.52
N ASP A 59 -19.52 -15.84 -14.19
CA ASP A 59 -20.60 -15.83 -15.20
C ASP A 59 -20.64 -14.51 -15.96
N LYS A 60 -20.47 -13.39 -15.24
CA LYS A 60 -20.41 -12.05 -15.83
C LYS A 60 -19.20 -11.91 -16.76
N ILE A 61 -18.01 -12.28 -16.31
CA ILE A 61 -16.78 -12.23 -17.13
C ILE A 61 -16.93 -13.11 -18.38
N ASN A 62 -17.41 -14.33 -18.24
CA ASN A 62 -17.65 -15.21 -19.39
C ASN A 62 -18.71 -14.64 -20.34
N GLY A 63 -19.75 -14.00 -19.83
CA GLY A 63 -20.76 -13.32 -20.65
C GLY A 63 -20.18 -12.13 -21.43
N MET A 64 -19.39 -11.30 -20.79
CA MET A 64 -18.69 -10.18 -21.45
C MET A 64 -17.68 -10.70 -22.49
N GLN A 65 -16.95 -11.76 -22.17
CA GLN A 65 -16.01 -12.38 -23.09
C GLN A 65 -16.71 -12.91 -24.36
N ARG A 66 -17.90 -13.55 -24.19
CA ARG A 66 -18.72 -14.01 -25.33
C ARG A 66 -19.10 -12.88 -26.27
N TYR A 67 -19.51 -11.73 -25.72
CA TYR A 67 -19.81 -10.54 -26.53
C TYR A 67 -18.60 -10.13 -27.39
N PHE A 68 -17.40 -10.03 -26.79
CA PHE A 68 -16.20 -9.63 -27.53
C PHE A 68 -15.79 -10.66 -28.59
N MET A 69 -15.98 -11.94 -28.32
CA MET A 69 -15.62 -13.00 -29.25
C MET A 69 -16.61 -13.15 -30.41
N GLU A 70 -17.93 -12.98 -30.14
CA GLU A 70 -18.99 -13.35 -31.07
C GLU A 70 -19.63 -12.13 -31.76
N GLU A 71 -19.69 -10.96 -31.09
CA GLU A 71 -20.43 -9.78 -31.57
C GLU A 71 -19.52 -8.60 -31.97
N SER A 72 -18.27 -8.54 -31.49
CA SER A 72 -17.31 -7.56 -31.99
C SER A 72 -16.75 -7.96 -33.36
N ARG A 73 -16.43 -6.97 -34.21
CA ARG A 73 -16.01 -7.23 -35.61
C ARG A 73 -14.77 -8.13 -35.74
N LEU A 74 -13.84 -8.03 -34.80
CA LEU A 74 -12.55 -8.75 -34.87
C LEU A 74 -12.47 -9.98 -33.97
N GLY A 75 -13.44 -10.21 -33.11
CA GLY A 75 -13.43 -11.32 -32.16
C GLY A 75 -12.19 -11.29 -31.22
N ILE A 76 -11.72 -10.11 -30.83
CA ILE A 76 -10.57 -9.96 -29.93
C ILE A 76 -11.06 -10.08 -28.49
N PRO A 77 -10.55 -11.08 -27.72
CA PRO A 77 -10.97 -11.28 -26.32
C PRO A 77 -10.56 -10.09 -25.45
N MET A 78 -11.40 -9.76 -24.47
CA MET A 78 -11.02 -8.81 -23.44
C MET A 78 -10.07 -9.44 -22.43
N LEU A 79 -9.32 -8.62 -21.68
CA LEU A 79 -8.50 -9.03 -20.54
C LEU A 79 -9.16 -8.55 -19.24
N ALA A 80 -9.83 -9.45 -18.51
CA ALA A 80 -10.36 -9.13 -17.20
C ALA A 80 -9.21 -8.99 -16.20
N PHE A 81 -9.16 -7.87 -15.46
CA PHE A 81 -8.10 -7.56 -14.52
C PHE A 81 -8.65 -7.13 -13.16
N ASP A 82 -7.80 -7.19 -12.11
CA ASP A 82 -8.17 -6.81 -10.75
C ASP A 82 -6.94 -6.55 -9.85
N GLU A 83 -7.17 -6.11 -8.62
CA GLU A 83 -6.16 -5.99 -7.57
C GLU A 83 -6.01 -7.29 -6.78
N ALA A 84 -4.76 -7.64 -6.44
CA ALA A 84 -4.49 -8.88 -5.71
C ALA A 84 -3.18 -8.84 -4.90
N LEU A 85 -2.87 -7.73 -4.23
CA LEU A 85 -1.60 -7.56 -3.51
C LEU A 85 -1.36 -8.63 -2.46
N HIS A 86 -2.35 -8.88 -1.59
CA HIS A 86 -2.29 -9.86 -0.49
C HIS A 86 -3.58 -10.70 -0.38
N GLY A 87 -4.17 -10.97 -1.51
CA GLY A 87 -5.43 -11.65 -1.74
C GLY A 87 -6.18 -10.94 -2.84
N LEU A 88 -6.97 -11.64 -3.61
CA LEU A 88 -7.82 -11.02 -4.61
C LEU A 88 -8.83 -10.10 -3.90
N VAL A 89 -8.93 -8.85 -4.33
CA VAL A 89 -9.79 -7.85 -3.69
C VAL A 89 -11.26 -8.09 -4.08
N ARG A 90 -11.79 -9.22 -3.66
CA ARG A 90 -13.16 -9.67 -3.95
C ARG A 90 -13.77 -10.40 -2.76
N LYS A 91 -15.09 -10.31 -2.65
CA LYS A 91 -15.85 -11.11 -1.69
C LYS A 91 -15.62 -12.60 -1.92
N GLY A 92 -15.44 -13.34 -0.84
CA GLY A 92 -15.20 -14.79 -0.90
C GLY A 92 -13.79 -15.17 -1.38
N ALA A 93 -12.86 -14.22 -1.42
CA ALA A 93 -11.43 -14.49 -1.58
C ALA A 93 -10.72 -14.40 -0.23
N THR A 94 -9.63 -15.15 -0.08
CA THR A 94 -8.82 -15.18 1.15
C THR A 94 -8.02 -13.89 1.30
N ALA A 95 -8.13 -13.22 2.44
CA ALA A 95 -7.30 -12.08 2.80
C ALA A 95 -6.07 -12.56 3.58
N PHE A 96 -4.92 -12.56 2.93
CA PHE A 96 -3.62 -12.85 3.55
C PHE A 96 -3.10 -11.63 4.33
N PRO A 97 -2.05 -11.77 5.16
CA PRO A 97 -1.36 -10.61 5.72
C PRO A 97 -0.92 -9.64 4.64
N GLN A 98 -0.92 -8.34 4.96
CA GLN A 98 -0.46 -7.31 4.04
C GLN A 98 1.01 -7.53 3.63
N SER A 99 1.41 -7.02 2.47
CA SER A 99 2.71 -7.31 1.84
C SER A 99 3.91 -7.08 2.76
N ILE A 100 3.91 -5.99 3.53
CA ILE A 100 4.97 -5.70 4.51
C ILE A 100 5.06 -6.77 5.61
N GLY A 101 3.90 -7.28 6.08
CA GLY A 101 3.83 -8.38 7.04
C GLY A 101 4.28 -9.70 6.42
N MET A 102 3.98 -9.94 5.15
CA MET A 102 4.52 -11.11 4.43
C MET A 102 6.03 -11.05 4.30
N ALA A 103 6.59 -9.87 3.96
CA ALA A 103 8.03 -9.66 3.86
C ALA A 103 8.75 -9.86 5.20
N ALA A 104 8.11 -9.49 6.33
CA ALA A 104 8.63 -9.72 7.68
C ALA A 104 8.83 -11.22 8.00
N SER A 105 8.20 -12.12 7.26
CA SER A 105 8.45 -13.56 7.40
C SER A 105 9.82 -13.98 6.87
N PHE A 106 10.43 -13.26 5.96
CA PHE A 106 11.66 -13.69 5.23
C PHE A 106 11.52 -15.13 4.66
N ASP A 107 10.32 -15.53 4.24
CA ASP A 107 9.99 -16.87 3.74
C ASP A 107 9.43 -16.83 2.33
N THR A 108 10.32 -16.85 1.34
CA THR A 108 9.94 -16.81 -0.09
C THR A 108 9.24 -18.09 -0.56
N THR A 109 9.46 -19.20 0.15
CA THR A 109 8.76 -20.47 -0.13
C THR A 109 7.29 -20.37 0.26
N LEU A 110 7.01 -19.84 1.46
CA LEU A 110 5.65 -19.61 1.91
C LEU A 110 4.99 -18.52 1.05
N MET A 111 5.71 -17.45 0.67
CA MET A 111 5.24 -16.43 -0.26
C MET A 111 4.79 -17.04 -1.59
N SER A 112 5.55 -17.98 -2.16
CA SER A 112 5.18 -18.68 -3.39
C SER A 112 3.89 -19.51 -3.23
N GLN A 113 3.67 -20.11 -2.04
CA GLN A 113 2.43 -20.85 -1.76
C GLN A 113 1.23 -19.89 -1.61
N VAL A 114 1.40 -18.77 -0.93
CA VAL A 114 0.38 -17.73 -0.81
C VAL A 114 0.01 -17.17 -2.19
N ALA A 115 1.00 -16.76 -2.99
CA ALA A 115 0.76 -16.27 -4.34
C ALA A 115 0.10 -17.32 -5.25
N THR A 116 0.40 -18.61 -5.03
CA THR A 116 -0.29 -19.73 -5.71
C THR A 116 -1.77 -19.77 -5.34
N ALA A 117 -2.11 -19.61 -4.06
CA ALA A 117 -3.49 -19.60 -3.62
C ALA A 117 -4.26 -18.40 -4.22
N ILE A 118 -3.63 -17.22 -4.20
CA ILE A 118 -4.18 -16.02 -4.83
C ILE A 118 -4.44 -16.25 -6.33
N ALA A 119 -3.47 -16.81 -7.05
CA ALA A 119 -3.59 -17.11 -8.48
C ALA A 119 -4.75 -18.06 -8.79
N LEU A 120 -4.95 -19.10 -7.96
CA LEU A 120 -6.06 -20.05 -8.13
C LEU A 120 -7.42 -19.37 -7.91
N GLU A 121 -7.54 -18.54 -6.87
CA GLU A 121 -8.77 -17.81 -6.61
C GLU A 121 -9.07 -16.76 -7.68
N THR A 122 -8.05 -16.10 -8.20
CA THR A 122 -8.13 -15.11 -9.29
C THR A 122 -8.60 -15.79 -10.59
N LYS A 123 -7.89 -16.84 -11.01
CA LYS A 123 -8.19 -17.57 -12.24
C LYS A 123 -9.58 -18.19 -12.22
N ALA A 124 -10.01 -18.75 -11.08
CA ALA A 124 -11.31 -19.37 -10.93
C ALA A 124 -12.48 -18.40 -11.16
N ARG A 125 -12.25 -17.10 -11.01
CA ARG A 125 -13.25 -16.05 -11.29
C ARG A 125 -13.17 -15.49 -12.72
N GLY A 126 -12.31 -16.04 -13.58
CA GLY A 126 -12.13 -15.58 -14.96
C GLY A 126 -11.18 -14.38 -15.13
N ILE A 127 -10.56 -13.92 -14.05
CA ILE A 127 -9.59 -12.82 -14.08
C ILE A 127 -8.24 -13.36 -14.55
N ARG A 128 -7.59 -12.66 -15.49
CA ARG A 128 -6.36 -13.12 -16.14
C ARG A 128 -5.20 -12.13 -16.04
N MET A 129 -5.39 -11.02 -15.36
CA MET A 129 -4.37 -10.02 -15.06
C MET A 129 -4.59 -9.45 -13.67
N VAL A 130 -3.50 -9.16 -12.96
CA VAL A 130 -3.54 -8.48 -11.65
C VAL A 130 -2.61 -7.29 -11.64
N LEU A 131 -3.07 -6.19 -10.98
CA LEU A 131 -2.33 -4.94 -10.82
C LEU A 131 -1.39 -5.04 -9.60
N SER A 132 -0.56 -6.05 -9.59
CA SER A 132 0.35 -6.40 -8.49
C SER A 132 1.53 -7.23 -8.99
N PRO A 133 2.64 -7.32 -8.22
CA PRO A 133 2.88 -6.83 -6.86
C PRO A 133 3.41 -5.39 -6.81
N VAL A 134 3.35 -4.77 -5.62
CA VAL A 134 4.07 -3.51 -5.35
C VAL A 134 5.49 -3.83 -4.94
N VAL A 135 6.44 -3.52 -5.81
CA VAL A 135 7.89 -3.77 -5.60
C VAL A 135 8.68 -2.48 -5.37
N ASN A 136 7.99 -1.38 -5.08
CA ASN A 136 8.63 -0.15 -4.62
C ASN A 136 9.34 -0.39 -3.28
N LEU A 137 10.38 0.41 -3.00
CA LEU A 137 11.13 0.32 -1.74
C LEU A 137 10.57 1.30 -0.71
N ALA A 138 10.35 0.83 0.51
CA ALA A 138 9.89 1.62 1.64
C ALA A 138 11.07 2.38 2.29
N THR A 139 11.68 3.30 1.58
CA THR A 139 12.84 4.07 2.06
C THR A 139 12.46 5.22 2.99
N ASP A 140 11.19 5.61 3.00
CA ASP A 140 10.63 6.57 3.95
C ASP A 140 9.33 6.01 4.56
N PRO A 141 9.31 5.70 5.87
CA PRO A 141 8.15 5.11 6.53
C PRO A 141 6.96 6.07 6.70
N ARG A 142 7.09 7.34 6.32
CA ARG A 142 5.98 8.30 6.29
C ARG A 142 5.07 8.09 5.10
N TRP A 143 5.54 7.44 4.05
CA TRP A 143 4.73 7.12 2.87
C TRP A 143 3.57 6.21 3.22
N GLY A 144 2.35 6.62 2.90
CA GLY A 144 1.13 5.90 3.26
C GLY A 144 1.04 4.49 2.68
N ARG A 145 1.72 4.21 1.55
CA ARG A 145 1.70 2.92 0.85
C ARG A 145 2.83 1.97 1.25
N VAL A 146 3.55 2.23 2.35
CA VAL A 146 4.58 1.31 2.88
C VAL A 146 4.01 -0.08 3.10
N GLU A 147 2.76 -0.19 3.58
CA GLU A 147 2.08 -1.47 3.84
C GLU A 147 2.04 -2.41 2.62
N GLU A 148 1.96 -1.84 1.40
CA GLU A 148 1.85 -2.58 0.16
C GLU A 148 3.20 -3.16 -0.31
N THR A 149 4.32 -2.71 0.26
CA THR A 149 5.68 -3.03 -0.17
C THR A 149 6.27 -4.26 0.53
N TYR A 150 7.40 -4.73 0.02
CA TYR A 150 8.21 -5.76 0.68
C TYR A 150 9.39 -5.18 1.50
N GLY A 151 9.33 -3.90 1.86
CA GLY A 151 10.28 -3.23 2.74
C GLY A 151 11.32 -2.37 2.05
N GLU A 152 12.38 -1.99 2.80
CA GLU A 152 13.40 -1.05 2.36
C GLU A 152 14.53 -1.68 1.55
N ASP A 153 14.70 -3.00 1.64
CA ASP A 153 15.85 -3.70 1.05
C ASP A 153 15.59 -4.18 -0.37
N PRO A 154 16.46 -3.83 -1.35
CA PRO A 154 16.30 -4.23 -2.75
C PRO A 154 16.32 -5.74 -2.99
N LEU A 155 17.12 -6.52 -2.22
CA LEU A 155 17.18 -7.98 -2.38
C LEU A 155 15.92 -8.64 -1.82
N LEU A 156 15.48 -8.24 -0.63
CA LEU A 156 14.27 -8.78 -0.01
C LEU A 156 13.05 -8.52 -0.91
N ALA A 157 12.88 -7.26 -1.39
CA ALA A 157 11.81 -6.89 -2.30
C ALA A 157 11.90 -7.67 -3.62
N SER A 158 13.09 -7.86 -4.17
CA SER A 158 13.30 -8.68 -5.37
C SER A 158 12.90 -10.14 -5.15
N CYS A 159 13.32 -10.75 -4.05
CA CYS A 159 13.01 -12.16 -3.76
C CYS A 159 11.51 -12.42 -3.59
N PHE A 160 10.82 -11.53 -2.86
CA PHE A 160 9.37 -11.61 -2.67
C PHE A 160 8.61 -11.32 -3.97
N GLY A 161 9.01 -10.26 -4.70
CA GLY A 161 8.43 -9.91 -6.00
C GLY A 161 8.56 -11.06 -7.01
N VAL A 162 9.75 -11.67 -7.12
CA VAL A 162 9.97 -12.83 -8.00
C VAL A 162 9.12 -14.03 -7.58
N SER A 163 8.98 -14.29 -6.28
CA SER A 163 8.17 -15.41 -5.78
C SER A 163 6.70 -15.23 -6.12
N TYR A 164 6.19 -14.01 -5.97
CA TYR A 164 4.82 -13.65 -6.35
C TYR A 164 4.61 -13.78 -7.86
N VAL A 165 5.44 -13.10 -8.65
CA VAL A 165 5.32 -13.06 -10.11
C VAL A 165 5.36 -14.47 -10.72
N ARG A 166 6.35 -15.29 -10.35
CA ARG A 166 6.43 -16.67 -10.85
C ARG A 166 5.20 -17.52 -10.56
N ALA A 167 4.67 -17.38 -9.35
CA ALA A 167 3.50 -18.14 -8.94
C ALA A 167 2.26 -17.78 -9.77
N MET A 168 2.06 -16.50 -10.05
CA MET A 168 0.96 -15.97 -10.87
C MET A 168 1.15 -16.31 -12.36
N GLU A 169 2.29 -15.92 -12.93
CA GLU A 169 2.59 -16.07 -14.36
C GLU A 169 2.56 -17.54 -14.80
N SER A 170 3.09 -18.46 -13.98
CA SER A 170 3.05 -19.91 -14.26
C SER A 170 1.62 -20.48 -14.29
N ARG A 171 0.63 -19.76 -13.83
CA ARG A 171 -0.80 -20.14 -13.83
C ARG A 171 -1.62 -19.40 -14.87
N GLY A 172 -0.96 -18.64 -15.73
CA GLY A 172 -1.60 -17.88 -16.80
C GLY A 172 -2.33 -16.64 -16.30
N ILE A 173 -1.80 -15.98 -15.26
CA ILE A 173 -2.22 -14.68 -14.79
C ILE A 173 -1.08 -13.70 -15.10
N ILE A 174 -1.36 -12.65 -15.87
CA ILE A 174 -0.41 -11.57 -16.09
C ILE A 174 -0.25 -10.79 -14.78
N THR A 175 1.00 -10.58 -14.37
CA THR A 175 1.35 -9.71 -13.25
C THR A 175 1.79 -8.34 -13.74
N THR A 176 1.55 -7.32 -12.92
CA THR A 176 1.91 -5.94 -13.22
C THR A 176 2.68 -5.36 -12.05
N PRO A 177 3.99 -5.65 -11.94
CA PRO A 177 4.82 -4.99 -10.94
C PRO A 177 4.68 -3.47 -11.02
N LYS A 178 4.47 -2.84 -9.86
CA LYS A 178 4.15 -1.43 -9.75
C LYS A 178 4.86 -0.77 -8.57
N HIS A 179 5.02 0.53 -8.59
CA HIS A 179 4.76 1.52 -9.63
C HIS A 179 6.11 1.97 -10.19
N PHE A 180 6.30 1.89 -11.49
CA PHE A 180 7.60 2.12 -12.16
C PHE A 180 7.76 3.61 -12.50
N VAL A 181 8.56 4.40 -11.69
CA VAL A 181 9.47 3.99 -10.62
C VAL A 181 9.41 4.94 -9.43
N ALA A 182 9.85 4.46 -8.28
CA ALA A 182 9.98 5.11 -7.00
C ALA A 182 8.64 5.38 -6.29
N ASN A 183 7.72 6.07 -6.88
CA ASN A 183 6.34 6.35 -6.45
C ASN A 183 6.18 7.26 -5.20
N HIS A 184 7.22 7.54 -4.44
CA HIS A 184 7.21 8.57 -3.40
C HIS A 184 8.47 9.45 -3.51
N GLY A 185 8.29 10.72 -3.24
CA GLY A 185 9.34 11.72 -3.22
C GLY A 185 9.78 12.11 -1.81
N GLU A 186 10.41 13.27 -1.68
CA GLU A 186 10.90 13.80 -0.43
C GLU A 186 9.81 13.89 0.62
N GLY A 187 10.16 13.55 1.87
CA GLY A 187 9.25 13.55 2.98
C GLY A 187 8.26 12.37 3.00
N GLY A 188 8.51 11.33 2.21
CA GLY A 188 7.63 10.17 2.10
C GLY A 188 6.30 10.50 1.42
N ARG A 189 6.26 11.55 0.58
CA ARG A 189 5.05 12.05 -0.06
C ARG A 189 4.73 11.21 -1.28
N ASP A 190 3.54 10.64 -1.29
CA ASP A 190 3.03 9.86 -2.42
C ASP A 190 2.98 10.68 -3.70
N SER A 191 3.40 10.10 -4.81
CA SER A 191 3.33 10.71 -6.15
C SER A 191 4.12 12.02 -6.34
N TYR A 192 4.92 12.43 -5.36
CA TYR A 192 5.76 13.62 -5.45
C TYR A 192 6.93 13.44 -6.43
N PRO A 193 7.42 14.53 -7.04
CA PRO A 193 8.55 14.48 -7.97
C PRO A 193 9.77 13.79 -7.35
N VAL A 194 10.43 12.95 -8.14
CA VAL A 194 11.61 12.19 -7.74
C VAL A 194 12.82 12.68 -8.52
N PHE A 195 13.90 13.02 -7.80
CA PHE A 195 15.16 13.52 -8.34
C PHE A 195 16.33 12.59 -7.99
N HIS A 196 16.11 11.28 -8.12
CA HIS A 196 17.17 10.30 -7.88
C HIS A 196 18.15 10.25 -9.04
N SER A 197 19.45 10.17 -8.71
CA SER A 197 20.46 9.93 -9.71
C SER A 197 20.24 8.57 -10.38
N GLU A 198 20.66 8.43 -11.65
CA GLU A 198 20.61 7.15 -12.36
C GLU A 198 21.33 6.04 -11.60
N ARG A 199 22.45 6.35 -10.91
CA ARG A 199 23.16 5.41 -10.03
C ARG A 199 22.26 4.86 -8.95
N LEU A 200 21.59 5.72 -8.19
CA LEU A 200 20.70 5.30 -7.09
C LEU A 200 19.53 4.48 -7.62
N LEU A 201 18.98 4.85 -8.78
CA LEU A 201 17.94 4.08 -9.45
C LEU A 201 18.44 2.66 -9.77
N ARG A 202 19.60 2.53 -10.42
CA ARG A 202 20.18 1.23 -10.81
C ARG A 202 20.63 0.38 -9.62
N GLU A 203 21.14 0.99 -8.56
CA GLU A 203 21.61 0.28 -7.37
C GLU A 203 20.48 -0.17 -6.44
N SER A 204 19.33 0.50 -6.45
CA SER A 204 18.27 0.27 -5.51
C SER A 204 16.91 0.10 -6.19
N TYR A 205 16.30 1.17 -6.66
CA TYR A 205 14.90 1.21 -7.08
C TYR A 205 14.56 0.34 -8.29
N PHE A 206 15.50 0.16 -9.22
CA PHE A 206 15.32 -0.68 -10.40
C PHE A 206 15.45 -2.17 -10.13
N LYS A 207 16.22 -2.57 -9.09
CA LYS A 207 16.53 -3.99 -8.84
C LYS A 207 15.28 -4.85 -8.68
N PRO A 208 14.27 -4.49 -7.88
CA PRO A 208 13.07 -5.32 -7.75
C PRO A 208 12.27 -5.46 -9.05
N PHE A 209 12.15 -4.40 -9.83
CA PHE A 209 11.47 -4.43 -11.14
C PHE A 209 12.22 -5.29 -12.15
N LYS A 210 13.54 -5.09 -12.27
CA LYS A 210 14.40 -5.90 -13.13
C LYS A 210 14.30 -7.39 -12.78
N ALA A 211 14.33 -7.71 -11.49
CA ALA A 211 14.17 -9.08 -11.01
C ALA A 211 12.78 -9.66 -11.31
N ALA A 212 11.71 -8.88 -11.10
CA ALA A 212 10.35 -9.29 -11.42
C ALA A 212 10.17 -9.63 -12.90
N ILE A 213 10.81 -8.86 -13.79
CA ILE A 213 10.80 -9.09 -15.24
C ILE A 213 11.69 -10.28 -15.61
N GLN A 214 13.00 -10.19 -15.32
CA GLN A 214 13.98 -11.14 -15.87
C GLN A 214 13.96 -12.50 -15.15
N LEU A 215 13.69 -12.50 -13.85
CA LEU A 215 13.64 -13.73 -13.06
C LEU A 215 12.22 -14.18 -12.78
N GLY A 216 11.28 -13.26 -12.59
CA GLY A 216 9.88 -13.55 -12.33
C GLY A 216 9.10 -13.90 -13.60
N GLY A 217 9.39 -13.23 -14.72
CA GLY A 217 8.69 -13.38 -15.98
C GLY A 217 7.45 -12.49 -16.12
N ALA A 218 7.43 -11.34 -15.44
CA ALA A 218 6.33 -10.38 -15.53
C ALA A 218 6.08 -9.93 -16.98
N ARG A 219 4.81 -9.93 -17.39
CA ARG A 219 4.38 -9.60 -18.75
C ARG A 219 3.72 -8.22 -18.87
N SER A 220 3.53 -7.53 -17.76
CA SER A 220 3.11 -6.13 -17.72
C SER A 220 3.92 -5.35 -16.68
N ILE A 221 3.94 -4.02 -16.81
CA ILE A 221 4.50 -3.05 -15.86
C ILE A 221 3.52 -1.89 -15.77
N MET A 222 3.32 -1.32 -14.58
CA MET A 222 2.54 -0.11 -14.37
C MET A 222 3.48 1.07 -14.08
N THR A 223 3.32 2.18 -14.82
CA THR A 223 4.05 3.42 -14.52
C THR A 223 3.54 4.06 -13.24
N SER A 224 4.40 4.79 -12.55
CA SER A 224 4.00 5.53 -11.36
C SER A 224 3.42 6.91 -11.70
N TYR A 225 2.72 7.51 -10.74
CA TYR A 225 2.14 8.85 -10.87
C TYR A 225 3.18 9.97 -10.91
N ASN A 226 4.31 9.80 -10.24
CA ASN A 226 5.33 10.85 -10.10
C ASN A 226 6.07 11.16 -11.42
N SER A 227 6.69 12.33 -11.44
CA SER A 227 7.75 12.60 -12.40
C SER A 227 9.10 12.09 -11.88
N LEU A 228 9.93 11.63 -12.79
CA LEU A 228 11.33 11.30 -12.57
C LEU A 228 12.21 12.31 -13.30
N ASP A 229 13.01 13.06 -12.53
CA ASP A 229 13.87 14.13 -13.07
C ASP A 229 13.11 15.08 -14.01
N GLY A 230 11.90 15.50 -13.57
CA GLY A 230 11.01 16.42 -14.27
C GLY A 230 10.19 15.81 -15.41
N ARG A 231 10.32 14.52 -15.73
CA ARG A 231 9.53 13.83 -16.77
C ARG A 231 8.49 12.90 -16.15
N PRO A 232 7.21 13.00 -16.48
CA PRO A 232 6.19 12.07 -16.02
C PRO A 232 6.61 10.63 -16.35
N CYS A 233 6.53 9.71 -15.39
CA CYS A 233 6.89 8.31 -15.64
C CYS A 233 6.06 7.68 -16.76
N SER A 234 4.84 8.15 -16.98
CA SER A 234 3.94 7.74 -18.07
C SER A 234 4.38 8.22 -19.48
N ALA A 235 5.30 9.20 -19.55
CA ALA A 235 5.77 9.78 -20.81
C ALA A 235 7.31 9.94 -20.85
N ASN A 236 8.04 9.07 -20.16
CA ASN A 236 9.50 9.11 -20.06
C ASN A 236 10.15 8.05 -20.96
N SER A 237 10.57 8.44 -22.17
CA SER A 237 11.18 7.52 -23.14
C SER A 237 12.45 6.85 -22.62
N TRP A 238 13.32 7.58 -21.87
CA TRP A 238 14.50 6.97 -21.27
C TRP A 238 14.12 5.81 -20.34
N LEU A 239 13.11 6.03 -19.48
CA LEU A 239 12.66 5.02 -18.55
C LEU A 239 12.01 3.81 -19.25
N LEU A 240 11.10 4.07 -20.20
CA LEU A 240 10.24 3.05 -20.80
C LEU A 240 10.86 2.37 -22.04
N ASN A 241 11.67 3.07 -22.84
CA ASN A 241 12.30 2.51 -24.03
C ASN A 241 13.76 2.12 -23.77
N ASP A 242 14.60 3.02 -23.25
CA ASP A 242 16.02 2.73 -23.08
C ASP A 242 16.26 1.75 -21.94
N VAL A 243 15.78 2.05 -20.72
CA VAL A 243 16.00 1.18 -19.55
C VAL A 243 15.15 -0.08 -19.64
N LEU A 244 13.81 0.08 -19.73
CA LEU A 244 12.90 -1.06 -19.60
C LEU A 244 13.01 -2.01 -20.80
N ARG A 245 12.91 -1.49 -22.03
CA ARG A 245 12.85 -2.32 -23.24
C ARG A 245 14.23 -2.69 -23.77
N THR A 246 15.15 -1.73 -23.88
CA THR A 246 16.47 -1.96 -24.48
C THR A 246 17.41 -2.62 -23.49
N ASP A 247 17.64 -2.04 -22.29
CA ASP A 247 18.62 -2.57 -21.33
C ASP A 247 18.12 -3.87 -20.68
N TRP A 248 16.83 -3.97 -20.32
CA TRP A 248 16.31 -5.16 -19.63
C TRP A 248 15.67 -6.19 -20.55
N GLY A 249 15.43 -5.82 -21.83
CA GLY A 249 14.82 -6.72 -22.81
C GLY A 249 13.34 -7.00 -22.55
N PHE A 250 12.60 -6.08 -21.91
CA PHE A 250 11.19 -6.26 -21.61
C PHE A 250 10.35 -6.34 -22.89
N ARG A 251 9.57 -7.40 -23.03
CA ARG A 251 8.75 -7.69 -24.22
C ARG A 251 7.25 -7.57 -23.99
N GLY A 252 6.84 -7.34 -22.76
CA GLY A 252 5.44 -7.16 -22.36
C GLY A 252 4.91 -5.76 -22.70
N PHE A 253 3.77 -5.42 -22.15
CA PHE A 253 3.16 -4.10 -22.31
C PHE A 253 3.26 -3.27 -21.02
N VAL A 254 3.23 -1.95 -21.22
CA VAL A 254 3.27 -0.95 -20.13
C VAL A 254 1.89 -0.32 -20.01
N ILE A 255 1.31 -0.35 -18.83
CA ILE A 255 0.07 0.38 -18.52
C ILE A 255 0.38 1.63 -17.69
N SER A 256 -0.45 2.65 -17.76
CA SER A 256 -0.43 3.71 -16.75
C SER A 256 -1.02 3.22 -15.43
N ASP A 257 -0.70 3.88 -14.33
CA ASP A 257 -1.57 3.85 -13.16
C ASP A 257 -2.92 4.51 -13.48
N ALA A 258 -3.91 4.33 -12.63
CA ALA A 258 -5.27 4.84 -12.86
C ALA A 258 -5.25 6.36 -13.07
N ALA A 259 -5.68 6.81 -14.26
CA ALA A 259 -5.67 8.20 -14.71
C ALA A 259 -4.28 8.87 -14.83
N ALA A 260 -3.16 8.18 -14.55
CA ALA A 260 -1.81 8.78 -14.53
C ALA A 260 -1.34 9.33 -15.90
N THR A 261 -1.87 8.82 -17.02
CA THR A 261 -1.59 9.39 -18.34
C THR A 261 -1.98 10.87 -18.41
N GLY A 262 -3.17 11.21 -17.90
CA GLY A 262 -3.65 12.59 -17.81
C GLY A 262 -2.82 13.47 -16.88
N GLY A 263 -2.11 12.86 -15.93
CA GLY A 263 -1.21 13.55 -15.00
C GLY A 263 -0.10 14.35 -15.69
N ALA A 264 0.30 13.98 -16.90
CA ALA A 264 1.24 14.80 -17.69
C ALA A 264 0.71 16.21 -17.95
N ASN A 265 -0.60 16.37 -18.10
CA ASN A 265 -1.26 17.69 -18.19
C ASN A 265 -1.51 18.30 -16.80
N VAL A 266 -2.30 17.64 -15.95
CA VAL A 266 -2.88 18.26 -14.74
C VAL A 266 -1.98 18.26 -13.51
N LEU A 267 -0.97 17.39 -13.45
CA LEU A 267 -0.06 17.30 -12.31
C LEU A 267 1.35 17.80 -12.63
N HIS A 268 1.81 17.56 -13.83
CA HIS A 268 3.20 17.84 -14.24
C HIS A 268 3.35 19.03 -15.18
N PHE A 269 2.24 19.50 -15.79
CA PHE A 269 2.21 20.61 -16.74
C PHE A 269 3.20 20.45 -17.91
N THR A 270 3.39 19.20 -18.36
CA THR A 270 4.28 18.84 -19.46
C THR A 270 3.52 18.56 -20.76
N ALA A 271 2.20 18.40 -20.68
CA ALA A 271 1.30 18.27 -21.82
C ALA A 271 0.28 19.42 -21.83
N ARG A 272 -0.13 19.86 -23.03
CA ARG A 272 -1.05 20.99 -23.22
C ARG A 272 -2.47 20.66 -22.77
N ASP A 273 -2.88 19.43 -23.02
CA ASP A 273 -4.21 18.89 -22.76
C ASP A 273 -4.12 17.36 -22.66
N TYR A 274 -5.27 16.69 -22.43
CA TYR A 274 -5.32 15.22 -22.36
C TYR A 274 -4.96 14.51 -23.66
N GLU A 275 -5.28 15.12 -24.80
CA GLU A 275 -4.92 14.57 -26.13
C GLU A 275 -3.40 14.53 -26.29
N ASP A 276 -2.74 15.64 -25.98
CA ASP A 276 -1.28 15.75 -26.00
C ASP A 276 -0.63 14.79 -24.96
N ALA A 277 -1.23 14.63 -23.76
CA ALA A 277 -0.77 13.66 -22.78
C ALA A 277 -0.87 12.21 -23.31
N GLY A 278 -1.96 11.87 -23.96
CA GLY A 278 -2.14 10.56 -24.61
C GLY A 278 -1.16 10.30 -25.74
N GLN A 279 -0.93 11.30 -26.58
CA GLN A 279 0.06 11.25 -27.65
C GLN A 279 1.48 11.04 -27.08
N GLN A 280 1.90 11.90 -26.14
CA GLN A 280 3.22 11.79 -25.52
C GLN A 280 3.42 10.43 -24.87
N SER A 281 2.41 9.87 -24.20
CA SER A 281 2.54 8.57 -23.52
C SER A 281 2.82 7.43 -24.50
N VAL A 282 2.05 7.30 -25.58
CA VAL A 282 2.23 6.20 -26.54
C VAL A 282 3.55 6.34 -27.32
N GLU A 283 3.93 7.56 -27.69
CA GLU A 283 5.19 7.84 -28.40
C GLU A 283 6.43 7.62 -27.53
N ASN A 284 6.30 7.75 -26.20
CA ASN A 284 7.39 7.53 -25.25
C ASN A 284 7.39 6.14 -24.59
N GLY A 285 6.54 5.21 -25.04
CA GLY A 285 6.67 3.79 -24.71
C GLY A 285 5.64 3.23 -23.74
N GLN A 286 4.66 4.01 -23.26
CA GLN A 286 3.47 3.48 -22.61
C GLN A 286 2.55 2.85 -23.65
N ASP A 287 1.95 1.71 -23.35
CA ASP A 287 1.09 1.01 -24.30
C ASP A 287 -0.40 1.22 -24.00
N VAL A 288 -0.80 1.17 -22.75
CA VAL A 288 -2.21 1.15 -22.36
C VAL A 288 -2.54 2.29 -21.40
N ILE A 289 -3.59 3.01 -21.70
CA ILE A 289 -4.15 4.08 -20.87
C ILE A 289 -5.17 3.45 -19.93
N PHE A 290 -4.92 3.49 -18.61
CA PHE A 290 -5.87 3.05 -17.60
C PHE A 290 -6.72 4.22 -17.11
N GLN A 291 -8.03 4.10 -17.27
CA GLN A 291 -8.98 5.09 -16.82
C GLN A 291 -10.08 4.47 -15.95
N THR A 292 -10.72 5.31 -15.17
CA THR A 292 -11.71 4.93 -14.18
C THR A 292 -13.14 4.96 -14.71
N ASP A 293 -13.38 5.64 -15.84
CA ASP A 293 -14.65 5.66 -16.56
C ASP A 293 -14.43 5.52 -18.08
N PHE A 294 -15.33 4.80 -18.75
CA PHE A 294 -15.25 4.59 -20.19
C PHE A 294 -15.40 5.89 -20.98
N ALA A 295 -16.17 6.87 -20.50
CA ALA A 295 -16.34 8.17 -21.16
C ALA A 295 -15.01 8.96 -21.24
N HIS A 296 -14.04 8.68 -20.35
CA HIS A 296 -12.73 9.31 -20.40
C HIS A 296 -11.93 8.95 -21.64
N ALA A 297 -12.32 7.92 -22.39
CA ALA A 297 -11.73 7.62 -23.68
C ALA A 297 -11.78 8.82 -24.65
N ASP A 298 -12.82 9.61 -24.55
CA ASP A 298 -13.03 10.78 -25.40
C ASP A 298 -11.99 11.90 -25.15
N LEU A 299 -11.36 11.90 -23.98
CA LEU A 299 -10.31 12.85 -23.64
C LEU A 299 -8.99 12.56 -24.36
N PHE A 300 -8.73 11.30 -24.74
CA PHE A 300 -7.43 10.86 -25.28
C PHE A 300 -7.46 10.43 -26.73
N LYS A 301 -8.64 10.07 -27.28
CA LYS A 301 -8.73 9.29 -28.53
C LYS A 301 -8.30 10.03 -29.79
N ARG A 302 -8.50 11.37 -29.87
CA ARG A 302 -8.35 12.11 -31.10
C ARG A 302 -6.99 11.92 -31.79
N PRO A 303 -5.82 12.05 -31.13
CA PRO A 303 -4.52 11.86 -31.74
C PRO A 303 -4.31 10.46 -32.35
N PHE A 304 -4.97 9.46 -31.78
CA PHE A 304 -4.92 8.07 -32.28
C PHE A 304 -5.78 7.89 -33.54
N LEU A 305 -6.81 8.71 -33.72
CA LEU A 305 -7.77 8.59 -34.82
C LEU A 305 -7.40 9.45 -36.03
N ASP A 306 -6.88 10.65 -35.82
CA ASP A 306 -6.58 11.64 -36.89
C ASP A 306 -5.16 11.55 -37.44
N GLY A 307 -4.31 10.68 -36.83
CA GLY A 307 -2.93 10.47 -37.25
C GLY A 307 -1.94 11.49 -36.66
N SER A 308 -2.34 12.28 -35.66
CA SER A 308 -1.43 13.19 -34.95
C SER A 308 -0.40 12.42 -34.11
N ALA A 309 -0.81 11.31 -33.50
CA ALA A 309 0.13 10.39 -32.84
C ALA A 309 0.79 9.45 -33.87
N ASP A 310 2.07 9.13 -33.67
CA ASP A 310 2.85 8.27 -34.56
C ASP A 310 2.18 6.89 -34.75
N PRO A 311 1.74 6.56 -36.01
CA PRO A 311 1.11 5.27 -36.27
C PRO A 311 1.99 4.07 -35.94
N ALA A 312 3.33 4.21 -36.06
CA ALA A 312 4.26 3.11 -35.75
C ALA A 312 4.36 2.84 -34.24
N ALA A 313 4.28 3.89 -33.41
CA ALA A 313 4.19 3.75 -31.97
C ALA A 313 2.89 3.05 -31.57
N ILE A 314 1.74 3.49 -32.13
CA ILE A 314 0.43 2.87 -31.91
C ILE A 314 0.45 1.39 -32.31
N ASP A 315 0.96 1.05 -33.51
CA ASP A 315 0.99 -0.33 -33.99
C ASP A 315 1.89 -1.21 -33.11
N SER A 316 3.01 -0.67 -32.66
CA SER A 316 3.90 -1.36 -31.73
C SER A 316 3.23 -1.63 -30.37
N ALA A 317 2.48 -0.67 -29.82
CA ALA A 317 1.73 -0.83 -28.58
C ALA A 317 0.64 -1.90 -28.72
N VAL A 318 -0.17 -1.82 -29.79
CA VAL A 318 -1.21 -2.83 -30.10
C VAL A 318 -0.60 -4.22 -30.26
N ALA A 319 0.51 -4.34 -30.97
CA ALA A 319 1.19 -5.61 -31.18
C ALA A 319 1.66 -6.25 -29.85
N ARG A 320 2.14 -5.44 -28.90
CA ARG A 320 2.52 -5.93 -27.56
C ARG A 320 1.31 -6.44 -26.78
N VAL A 321 0.21 -5.71 -26.78
CA VAL A 321 -1.03 -6.12 -26.10
C VAL A 321 -1.60 -7.40 -26.72
N LEU A 322 -1.73 -7.45 -28.05
CA LEU A 322 -2.27 -8.62 -28.73
C LEU A 322 -1.39 -9.85 -28.54
N ARG A 323 -0.06 -9.69 -28.58
CA ARG A 323 0.87 -10.80 -28.29
C ARG A 323 0.59 -11.42 -26.93
N MET A 324 0.39 -10.61 -25.88
CA MET A 324 0.11 -11.13 -24.53
C MET A 324 -1.24 -11.84 -24.47
N LYS A 325 -2.27 -11.36 -25.19
CA LYS A 325 -3.56 -12.07 -25.30
C LYS A 325 -3.42 -13.42 -25.99
N PHE A 326 -2.56 -13.51 -27.03
CA PHE A 326 -2.24 -14.80 -27.71
C PHE A 326 -1.44 -15.72 -26.79
N GLU A 327 -0.41 -15.23 -26.11
CA GLU A 327 0.44 -16.00 -25.20
C GLU A 327 -0.34 -16.53 -23.97
N LEU A 328 -1.43 -15.85 -23.56
CA LEU A 328 -2.38 -16.33 -22.55
C LEU A 328 -3.32 -17.42 -23.06
N GLY A 329 -3.37 -17.67 -24.38
CA GLY A 329 -4.31 -18.58 -25.01
C GLY A 329 -5.77 -18.07 -25.03
N LEU A 330 -5.99 -16.76 -24.88
CA LEU A 330 -7.36 -16.21 -24.78
C LEU A 330 -8.16 -16.33 -26.07
N PHE A 331 -7.51 -16.49 -27.22
CA PHE A 331 -8.20 -16.72 -28.50
C PHE A 331 -8.68 -18.15 -28.64
N ASP A 332 -7.98 -19.10 -28.04
CA ASP A 332 -8.30 -20.53 -28.10
C ASP A 332 -9.22 -20.95 -26.94
N GLU A 333 -8.94 -20.42 -25.75
CA GLU A 333 -9.68 -20.72 -24.51
C GLU A 333 -10.15 -19.41 -23.82
N PRO A 334 -11.11 -18.68 -24.42
CA PRO A 334 -11.57 -17.38 -23.89
C PRO A 334 -12.36 -17.49 -22.59
N TYR A 335 -12.98 -18.64 -22.32
CA TYR A 335 -13.88 -18.85 -21.20
C TYR A 335 -13.21 -19.60 -20.06
N THR A 336 -13.62 -19.29 -18.85
CA THR A 336 -13.16 -19.99 -17.66
C THR A 336 -14.22 -20.99 -17.20
N SER A 337 -13.79 -22.23 -16.90
CA SER A 337 -14.69 -23.31 -16.47
C SER A 337 -15.05 -23.18 -14.98
N ASP A 338 -16.31 -23.46 -14.67
CA ASP A 338 -16.86 -23.62 -13.31
C ASP A 338 -16.10 -24.62 -12.44
N SER A 339 -15.47 -25.62 -13.07
CA SER A 339 -14.70 -26.63 -12.35
C SER A 339 -13.58 -26.02 -11.52
N LEU A 340 -13.03 -24.87 -11.92
CA LEU A 340 -11.99 -24.19 -11.18
C LEU A 340 -12.50 -23.62 -9.84
N LEU A 341 -13.73 -23.10 -9.80
CA LEU A 341 -14.34 -22.66 -8.54
C LEU A 341 -14.57 -23.82 -7.58
N ASN A 342 -15.04 -24.94 -8.11
CA ASN A 342 -15.31 -26.15 -7.31
C ASN A 342 -14.03 -26.80 -6.78
N ALA A 343 -12.87 -26.55 -7.42
CA ALA A 343 -11.57 -27.08 -7.03
C ALA A 343 -10.86 -26.23 -5.96
N LEU A 344 -11.38 -25.05 -5.61
CA LEU A 344 -10.77 -24.19 -4.59
C LEU A 344 -10.84 -24.83 -3.20
N ASN A 345 -9.72 -24.80 -2.49
CA ASN A 345 -9.64 -25.25 -1.10
C ASN A 345 -9.38 -24.07 -0.18
N LEU A 346 -10.44 -23.32 0.14
CA LEU A 346 -10.34 -22.12 0.97
C LEU A 346 -9.85 -22.38 2.40
N GLN A 347 -10.07 -23.60 2.95
CA GLN A 347 -9.51 -23.98 4.25
C GLN A 347 -7.98 -24.05 4.20
N LYS A 348 -7.44 -24.62 3.13
CA LYS A 348 -5.98 -24.65 2.91
C LYS A 348 -5.43 -23.22 2.73
N HIS A 349 -6.13 -22.37 2.01
CA HIS A 349 -5.71 -20.98 1.82
C HIS A 349 -5.74 -20.21 3.15
N ARG A 350 -6.77 -20.40 3.97
CA ARG A 350 -6.85 -19.83 5.32
C ARG A 350 -5.70 -20.33 6.22
N ALA A 351 -5.31 -21.60 6.13
CA ALA A 351 -4.17 -22.12 6.87
C ALA A 351 -2.84 -21.47 6.42
N LEU A 352 -2.69 -21.16 5.14
CA LEU A 352 -1.55 -20.36 4.65
C LEU A 352 -1.59 -18.93 5.17
N ALA A 353 -2.77 -18.30 5.25
CA ALA A 353 -2.93 -16.96 5.84
C ALA A 353 -2.54 -16.96 7.32
N TYR A 354 -2.95 -17.96 8.08
CA TYR A 354 -2.54 -18.15 9.48
C TYR A 354 -1.01 -18.31 9.61
N GLU A 355 -0.42 -19.21 8.83
CA GLU A 355 1.03 -19.48 8.91
C GLU A 355 1.85 -18.23 8.53
N MET A 356 1.40 -17.49 7.52
CA MET A 356 2.04 -16.24 7.12
C MET A 356 1.92 -15.17 8.22
N ALA A 357 0.79 -15.06 8.89
CA ALA A 357 0.60 -14.15 10.01
C ALA A 357 1.51 -14.49 11.21
N VAL A 358 1.63 -15.78 11.55
CA VAL A 358 2.54 -16.24 12.60
C VAL A 358 3.99 -15.88 12.29
N LYS A 359 4.44 -16.15 11.05
CA LYS A 359 5.84 -15.92 10.64
C LYS A 359 6.15 -14.45 10.36
N GLY A 360 5.14 -13.64 10.05
CA GLY A 360 5.31 -12.21 9.80
C GLY A 360 5.31 -11.34 11.06
N ALA A 361 4.68 -11.79 12.15
CA ALA A 361 4.65 -11.03 13.39
C ALA A 361 6.04 -10.93 14.03
N VAL A 362 6.42 -9.72 14.46
CA VAL A 362 7.77 -9.42 14.97
C VAL A 362 7.72 -9.04 16.44
N LEU A 363 8.39 -9.83 17.29
CA LEU A 363 8.55 -9.50 18.71
C LEU A 363 9.65 -8.44 18.85
N LEU A 364 9.26 -7.21 19.23
CA LEU A 364 10.18 -6.08 19.35
C LEU A 364 10.79 -5.95 20.74
N LYS A 365 10.02 -6.25 21.77
CA LYS A 365 10.46 -6.22 23.16
C LYS A 365 9.83 -7.36 23.96
N ASN A 366 10.60 -7.93 24.89
CA ASN A 366 10.11 -8.95 25.82
C ASN A 366 10.93 -8.91 27.14
N ARG A 367 10.63 -7.92 27.99
CA ARG A 367 11.30 -7.73 29.28
C ARG A 367 10.89 -8.86 30.22
N ASP A 368 11.84 -9.40 30.93
CA ASP A 368 11.64 -10.42 31.97
C ASP A 368 10.80 -11.63 31.53
N LYS A 369 10.77 -11.90 30.22
CA LYS A 369 9.93 -12.94 29.61
C LYS A 369 8.44 -12.75 29.90
N ALA A 370 7.95 -11.51 29.77
CA ALA A 370 6.54 -11.18 29.89
C ALA A 370 5.65 -11.93 28.90
N LEU A 371 6.22 -12.31 27.75
CA LEU A 371 5.65 -13.24 26.79
C LEU A 371 6.52 -14.52 26.73
N PRO A 372 5.93 -15.71 26.50
CA PRO A 372 4.49 -15.95 26.40
C PRO A 372 3.75 -15.63 27.69
N LEU A 373 2.44 -15.31 27.57
CA LEU A 373 1.58 -15.02 28.71
C LEU A 373 1.69 -16.12 29.78
N PRO A 374 1.89 -15.76 31.05
CA PRO A 374 1.98 -16.75 32.12
C PRO A 374 0.65 -17.48 32.30
N ILE A 375 0.69 -18.81 32.38
CA ILE A 375 -0.48 -19.68 32.57
C ILE A 375 -1.26 -19.31 33.87
N THR A 376 -0.62 -18.58 34.77
CA THR A 376 -1.21 -18.13 36.04
C THR A 376 -2.01 -16.83 35.91
N ALA A 377 -2.00 -16.15 34.78
CA ALA A 377 -2.82 -14.96 34.55
C ALA A 377 -4.28 -15.39 34.40
N GLN A 378 -5.11 -15.15 35.43
CA GLN A 378 -6.51 -15.57 35.46
C GLN A 378 -7.45 -14.50 34.89
N LYS A 379 -7.05 -13.23 34.93
CA LYS A 379 -7.85 -12.09 34.48
C LYS A 379 -7.05 -11.24 33.55
N ILE A 380 -7.44 -11.23 32.30
CA ILE A 380 -6.76 -10.50 31.23
C ILE A 380 -7.69 -9.40 30.73
N LEU A 381 -7.22 -8.16 30.78
CA LEU A 381 -7.89 -7.03 30.12
C LEU A 381 -7.29 -6.87 28.72
N VAL A 382 -8.14 -6.85 27.71
CA VAL A 382 -7.78 -6.46 26.34
C VAL A 382 -8.42 -5.11 26.05
N VAL A 383 -7.62 -4.14 25.62
CA VAL A 383 -8.05 -2.75 25.42
C VAL A 383 -7.31 -2.14 24.23
N GLY A 384 -7.91 -1.16 23.58
CA GLY A 384 -7.33 -0.49 22.43
C GLY A 384 -8.28 -0.42 21.24
N PRO A 385 -8.00 0.45 20.25
CA PRO A 385 -8.91 0.65 19.12
C PRO A 385 -8.96 -0.53 18.14
N ASP A 386 -7.95 -1.40 18.13
CA ASP A 386 -7.81 -2.49 17.16
C ASP A 386 -8.14 -3.88 17.77
N VAL A 387 -8.83 -3.90 18.90
CA VAL A 387 -9.15 -5.13 19.66
C VAL A 387 -10.20 -5.98 18.96
N VAL A 388 -11.29 -5.37 18.53
CA VAL A 388 -12.50 -6.05 18.03
C VAL A 388 -12.61 -6.10 16.51
N GLU A 389 -11.81 -5.31 15.82
CA GLU A 389 -11.79 -5.26 14.37
C GLU A 389 -10.65 -6.12 13.83
N ALA A 390 -10.94 -7.02 12.90
CA ALA A 390 -9.92 -7.74 12.14
C ALA A 390 -9.46 -6.86 10.98
N ARG A 391 -8.51 -5.96 11.24
CA ARG A 391 -8.00 -5.02 10.23
C ARG A 391 -7.14 -5.72 9.20
N LEU A 392 -7.47 -5.52 7.93
CA LEU A 392 -6.83 -6.21 6.81
C LEU A 392 -5.84 -5.33 6.04
N GLY A 393 -5.87 -4.00 6.25
CA GLY A 393 -5.05 -3.03 5.50
C GLY A 393 -5.70 -2.58 4.19
N GLY A 394 -5.00 -1.76 3.42
CA GLY A 394 -5.43 -1.26 2.12
C GLY A 394 -5.43 -2.33 1.03
N TYR A 395 -6.13 -2.11 -0.07
CA TYR A 395 -6.24 -3.05 -1.21
C TYR A 395 -6.58 -4.48 -0.78
N SER A 396 -7.48 -4.62 0.20
CA SER A 396 -7.95 -5.89 0.73
C SER A 396 -9.40 -6.17 0.36
N GLY A 397 -9.69 -7.40 -0.03
CA GLY A 397 -11.05 -7.90 0.02
C GLY A 397 -11.51 -8.08 1.48
N PRO A 398 -12.81 -8.31 1.73
CA PRO A 398 -13.35 -8.45 3.09
C PRO A 398 -12.89 -9.74 3.81
N GLY A 399 -12.16 -10.63 3.13
CA GLY A 399 -11.85 -11.96 3.62
C GLY A 399 -13.08 -12.87 3.68
N ASN A 400 -12.88 -14.09 4.12
CA ASN A 400 -13.98 -15.06 4.28
C ASN A 400 -14.54 -15.06 5.70
N THR A 401 -13.66 -15.17 6.69
CA THR A 401 -14.01 -15.21 8.11
C THR A 401 -12.91 -14.53 8.93
N PRO A 402 -12.80 -13.21 8.84
CA PRO A 402 -11.80 -12.48 9.61
C PRO A 402 -12.00 -12.69 11.11
N VAL A 403 -10.91 -12.90 11.85
CA VAL A 403 -10.93 -13.10 13.30
C VAL A 403 -10.21 -11.94 13.97
N SER A 404 -10.89 -11.27 14.89
CA SER A 404 -10.29 -10.21 15.71
C SER A 404 -9.30 -10.78 16.73
N ILE A 405 -8.40 -9.94 17.24
CA ILE A 405 -7.46 -10.35 18.29
C ILE A 405 -8.21 -10.78 19.54
N LEU A 406 -9.31 -10.11 19.88
CA LEU A 406 -10.16 -10.46 21.01
C LEU A 406 -10.76 -11.87 20.87
N ASP A 407 -11.33 -12.18 19.70
CA ASP A 407 -11.94 -13.48 19.48
C ASP A 407 -10.89 -14.60 19.47
N GLY A 408 -9.73 -14.31 18.87
CA GLY A 408 -8.59 -15.23 18.89
C GLY A 408 -8.09 -15.57 20.30
N LEU A 409 -8.15 -14.62 21.24
CA LEU A 409 -7.76 -14.85 22.64
C LEU A 409 -8.86 -15.52 23.45
N ARG A 410 -10.12 -15.18 23.23
CA ARG A 410 -11.25 -15.70 24.03
C ARG A 410 -11.45 -17.19 23.89
N GLU A 411 -11.35 -17.72 22.69
CA GLU A 411 -11.62 -19.14 22.43
C GLU A 411 -10.63 -20.06 23.19
N PRO A 412 -9.30 -19.93 23.03
CA PRO A 412 -8.35 -20.80 23.72
C PRO A 412 -8.30 -20.58 25.24
N LEU A 413 -8.66 -19.41 25.73
CA LEU A 413 -8.63 -19.06 27.16
C LEU A 413 -9.94 -19.32 27.88
N ALA A 414 -11.01 -19.72 27.22
CA ALA A 414 -12.36 -19.85 27.80
C ALA A 414 -12.43 -20.72 29.08
N SER A 415 -11.57 -21.71 29.21
CA SER A 415 -11.52 -22.62 30.37
C SER A 415 -10.44 -22.27 31.39
N SER A 416 -9.52 -21.34 31.09
CA SER A 416 -8.33 -21.10 31.93
C SER A 416 -8.21 -19.67 32.46
N ALA A 417 -8.79 -18.68 31.75
CA ALA A 417 -8.72 -17.29 32.15
C ALA A 417 -9.96 -16.49 31.75
N GLN A 418 -10.25 -15.44 32.50
CA GLN A 418 -11.30 -14.49 32.18
C GLN A 418 -10.73 -13.38 31.30
N VAL A 419 -11.13 -13.33 30.01
CA VAL A 419 -10.76 -12.29 29.07
C VAL A 419 -11.86 -11.22 29.04
N SER A 420 -11.56 -10.04 29.56
CA SER A 420 -12.43 -8.87 29.55
C SER A 420 -12.00 -7.88 28.47
N TYR A 421 -12.94 -7.18 27.89
CA TYR A 421 -12.73 -6.09 26.95
C TYR A 421 -13.41 -4.82 27.45
N VAL A 422 -12.74 -3.71 27.32
CA VAL A 422 -13.30 -2.37 27.55
C VAL A 422 -12.93 -1.49 26.37
N GLU A 423 -13.91 -0.81 25.82
CA GLU A 423 -13.69 0.15 24.76
C GLU A 423 -12.79 1.29 25.24
N SER A 424 -11.87 1.72 24.39
CA SER A 424 -10.94 2.82 24.62
C SER A 424 -11.06 3.88 23.53
N CYS A 425 -10.39 4.99 23.72
CA CYS A 425 -10.33 6.02 22.70
C CYS A 425 -9.70 5.51 21.39
N GLY A 426 -10.24 5.99 20.29
CA GLY A 426 -9.83 5.58 18.94
C GLY A 426 -8.50 6.18 18.49
N ARG A 427 -8.19 5.98 17.21
CA ARG A 427 -6.96 6.43 16.53
C ARG A 427 -6.99 7.89 16.09
N LYS A 428 -8.12 8.58 16.14
CA LYS A 428 -8.25 9.96 15.65
C LYS A 428 -7.89 10.95 16.75
N ASP A 429 -6.95 11.87 16.49
CA ASP A 429 -6.59 13.00 17.38
C ASP A 429 -7.75 13.98 17.49
N MET A 430 -8.41 14.22 16.39
CA MET A 430 -9.60 15.03 16.27
C MET A 430 -10.55 14.30 15.33
N ARG A 431 -11.71 13.91 15.82
CA ARG A 431 -12.70 13.28 14.98
C ARG A 431 -13.41 14.36 14.17
N ILE A 432 -13.09 14.39 12.88
CA ILE A 432 -13.71 15.28 11.91
C ILE A 432 -14.73 14.44 11.14
N GLU A 433 -15.98 14.75 11.31
CA GLU A 433 -17.05 14.08 10.59
C GLU A 433 -17.61 15.01 9.50
N THR A 434 -18.07 14.41 8.41
CA THR A 434 -18.85 15.16 7.41
C THR A 434 -20.11 15.71 8.08
N PHE A 435 -20.46 16.95 7.78
CA PHE A 435 -21.63 17.58 8.37
C PHE A 435 -22.89 16.77 8.11
N PRO A 436 -23.79 16.58 9.10
CA PRO A 436 -24.96 15.71 8.98
C PRO A 436 -25.83 16.04 7.78
N THR A 437 -25.87 15.17 6.79
CA THR A 437 -26.64 15.35 5.54
C THR A 437 -28.13 15.56 5.82
N MET A 438 -28.67 14.91 6.87
CA MET A 438 -30.08 15.05 7.25
C MET A 438 -30.47 16.43 7.73
N TRP A 439 -29.51 17.30 8.03
CA TRP A 439 -29.75 18.70 8.44
C TRP A 439 -29.59 19.69 7.28
N LEU A 440 -29.18 19.22 6.10
CA LEU A 440 -28.91 20.05 4.94
C LEU A 440 -30.12 20.08 4.01
N PHE A 441 -30.62 21.26 3.73
CA PHE A 441 -31.76 21.49 2.86
C PHE A 441 -31.54 22.68 1.93
N HIS A 442 -32.23 22.72 0.79
CA HIS A 442 -32.39 23.90 -0.02
C HIS A 442 -33.88 24.24 -0.16
N SER A 443 -34.19 25.49 -0.47
CA SER A 443 -35.56 25.95 -0.60
C SER A 443 -35.86 26.37 -2.04
N ASP A 444 -37.03 26.02 -2.52
CA ASP A 444 -37.65 26.56 -3.77
C ASP A 444 -38.49 27.81 -3.53
N GLY A 445 -38.45 28.36 -2.31
CA GLY A 445 -39.26 29.52 -1.87
C GLY A 445 -40.46 29.14 -1.01
N GLN A 446 -40.98 27.92 -1.12
CA GLN A 446 -42.13 27.42 -0.35
C GLN A 446 -41.79 26.16 0.47
N THR A 447 -41.04 25.26 -0.09
CA THR A 447 -40.74 23.93 0.47
C THR A 447 -39.25 23.76 0.68
N LEU A 448 -38.89 22.98 1.73
CA LEU A 448 -37.50 22.53 1.94
C LEU A 448 -37.34 21.14 1.29
N HIS A 449 -36.31 21.02 0.50
CA HIS A 449 -35.89 19.77 -0.13
C HIS A 449 -34.52 19.33 0.42
N PRO A 450 -34.28 18.04 0.65
CA PRO A 450 -32.99 17.57 1.13
C PRO A 450 -31.83 17.95 0.20
N GLY A 451 -30.67 18.27 0.79
CA GLY A 451 -29.46 18.66 0.09
C GLY A 451 -29.33 20.16 -0.15
N LEU A 452 -28.26 20.55 -0.83
CA LEU A 452 -27.86 21.93 -1.09
C LEU A 452 -27.95 22.26 -2.59
N ARG A 453 -28.21 23.50 -2.91
CA ARG A 453 -28.17 23.97 -4.31
C ARG A 453 -26.72 24.27 -4.69
N GLY A 454 -26.06 23.34 -5.36
CA GLY A 454 -24.74 23.54 -5.93
C GLY A 454 -24.81 24.27 -7.28
N THR A 455 -24.04 25.34 -7.41
CA THR A 455 -23.88 26.14 -8.64
C THR A 455 -22.41 26.14 -9.03
N TYR A 456 -22.10 25.75 -10.25
CA TYR A 456 -20.74 25.54 -10.72
C TYR A 456 -20.40 26.48 -11.86
N TYR A 457 -19.16 26.96 -11.87
CA TYR A 457 -18.66 27.97 -12.79
C TYR A 457 -17.42 27.48 -13.51
N ASN A 458 -17.36 27.68 -14.81
CA ASN A 458 -16.15 27.45 -15.60
C ASN A 458 -15.26 28.70 -15.50
N GLY A 459 -14.21 28.62 -14.68
CA GLY A 459 -13.41 29.75 -14.20
C GLY A 459 -13.70 30.08 -12.73
N ILE A 460 -12.79 30.83 -12.10
CA ILE A 460 -12.77 31.10 -10.66
C ILE A 460 -13.64 32.30 -10.21
N ASP A 461 -14.35 32.93 -11.13
CA ASP A 461 -15.23 34.08 -10.85
C ASP A 461 -16.67 33.62 -10.56
N LEU A 462 -17.10 33.70 -9.31
CA LEU A 462 -18.45 33.38 -8.84
C LEU A 462 -19.54 34.34 -9.35
N ASN A 463 -19.16 35.45 -9.98
CA ASN A 463 -20.12 36.42 -10.57
C ASN A 463 -20.34 36.13 -12.08
N ALA A 464 -19.58 35.23 -12.66
CA ALA A 464 -19.74 34.79 -14.04
C ALA A 464 -21.08 34.05 -14.24
N ALA A 465 -21.48 33.82 -15.46
CA ALA A 465 -22.62 32.95 -15.75
C ALA A 465 -22.29 31.51 -15.31
N PRO A 466 -23.15 30.84 -14.53
CA PRO A 466 -22.93 29.48 -14.13
C PRO A 466 -22.94 28.53 -15.33
N ALA A 467 -22.04 27.56 -15.32
CA ALA A 467 -22.01 26.48 -16.29
C ALA A 467 -23.19 25.52 -16.10
N PHE A 468 -23.51 25.21 -14.85
CA PHE A 468 -24.69 24.43 -14.47
C PHE A 468 -25.00 24.57 -12.98
N ALA A 469 -26.12 24.01 -12.57
CA ALA A 469 -26.47 23.86 -11.17
C ALA A 469 -27.18 22.52 -10.96
N ARG A 470 -26.94 21.90 -9.79
CA ARG A 470 -27.54 20.63 -9.37
C ARG A 470 -27.89 20.65 -7.90
N ASN A 471 -28.56 19.59 -7.44
CA ASN A 471 -28.75 19.35 -6.01
C ASN A 471 -27.65 18.39 -5.53
N ASP A 472 -26.87 18.82 -4.55
CA ASP A 472 -25.84 18.01 -3.90
C ASP A 472 -26.33 17.62 -2.50
N ALA A 473 -26.28 16.35 -2.16
CA ALA A 473 -26.79 15.85 -0.87
C ALA A 473 -25.99 16.44 0.32
N ASN A 474 -24.71 16.65 0.13
CA ASN A 474 -23.75 17.26 1.07
C ASN A 474 -22.64 17.96 0.30
N ILE A 475 -21.65 18.52 1.03
CA ILE A 475 -20.40 18.97 0.46
C ILE A 475 -19.32 17.99 0.95
N GLU A 476 -18.98 17.06 0.09
CA GLU A 476 -17.93 16.06 0.28
C GLU A 476 -17.45 15.62 -1.10
N PHE A 477 -16.48 16.36 -1.64
CA PHE A 477 -16.01 16.19 -3.01
C PHE A 477 -14.49 16.08 -3.08
N GLN A 478 -14.05 15.26 -4.02
CA GLN A 478 -12.65 15.14 -4.41
C GLN A 478 -12.60 15.01 -5.94
N TRP A 479 -12.07 16.05 -6.61
CA TRP A 479 -12.00 16.15 -8.08
C TRP A 479 -10.55 16.23 -8.57
N THR A 480 -9.69 15.36 -8.06
CA THR A 480 -8.24 15.46 -8.28
C THR A 480 -7.82 15.42 -9.75
N LEU A 481 -8.48 14.58 -10.57
CA LEU A 481 -8.12 14.42 -11.98
C LEU A 481 -9.29 14.75 -12.93
N PHE A 482 -10.44 15.16 -12.39
CA PHE A 482 -11.64 15.46 -13.15
C PHE A 482 -12.39 16.63 -12.54
N GLY A 483 -13.03 17.44 -13.37
CA GLY A 483 -13.94 18.48 -12.90
C GLY A 483 -15.24 17.90 -12.32
N PRO A 484 -16.04 18.74 -11.65
CA PRO A 484 -17.33 18.34 -11.07
C PRO A 484 -18.36 17.86 -12.10
N ASP A 485 -18.17 18.18 -13.38
CA ASP A 485 -19.03 17.83 -14.52
C ASP A 485 -18.26 18.12 -15.83
N PRO A 486 -18.53 17.40 -16.93
CA PRO A 486 -17.87 17.66 -18.22
C PRO A 486 -18.04 19.09 -18.80
N ARG A 487 -18.96 19.85 -18.27
CA ARG A 487 -19.18 21.26 -18.64
C ARG A 487 -18.24 22.23 -17.94
N VAL A 488 -17.47 21.76 -16.98
CA VAL A 488 -16.52 22.55 -16.18
C VAL A 488 -15.15 21.93 -16.32
N ALA A 489 -14.14 22.76 -16.53
CA ALA A 489 -12.75 22.29 -16.52
C ALA A 489 -12.43 21.63 -15.16
N PHE A 490 -11.49 20.69 -15.15
CA PHE A 490 -11.04 20.04 -13.92
C PHE A 490 -10.14 20.93 -13.06
N ASP A 491 -9.44 21.87 -13.69
CA ASP A 491 -8.76 22.99 -13.04
C ASP A 491 -9.43 24.31 -13.38
N HIS A 492 -9.15 25.32 -12.57
CA HIS A 492 -9.58 26.71 -12.80
C HIS A 492 -11.11 26.84 -12.84
N PHE A 493 -11.78 26.34 -11.82
CA PHE A 493 -13.24 26.40 -11.68
C PHE A 493 -13.64 26.91 -10.29
N ALA A 494 -14.93 27.20 -10.13
CA ALA A 494 -15.49 27.56 -8.85
C ALA A 494 -16.85 26.87 -8.62
N ALA A 495 -17.21 26.72 -7.36
CA ALA A 495 -18.48 26.18 -6.93
C ALA A 495 -19.06 27.00 -5.77
N LYS A 496 -20.37 27.06 -5.71
CA LYS A 496 -21.10 27.71 -4.62
C LYS A 496 -22.29 26.84 -4.23
N TRP A 497 -22.41 26.56 -2.92
CA TRP A 497 -23.54 25.84 -2.36
C TRP A 497 -24.36 26.79 -1.50
N ASP A 498 -25.63 26.94 -1.83
CA ASP A 498 -26.62 27.69 -1.06
C ASP A 498 -27.66 26.73 -0.48
N GLY A 499 -27.99 26.95 0.80
CA GLY A 499 -29.00 26.13 1.48
C GLY A 499 -29.35 26.59 2.87
N VAL A 500 -29.94 25.70 3.64
CA VAL A 500 -30.38 25.92 5.01
C VAL A 500 -29.98 24.72 5.87
N ILE A 501 -29.37 24.96 7.01
CA ILE A 501 -29.18 23.96 8.07
C ILE A 501 -30.41 24.00 8.97
N VAL A 502 -31.01 22.83 9.24
CA VAL A 502 -32.10 22.64 10.19
C VAL A 502 -31.67 21.62 11.23
N PRO A 503 -31.05 22.04 12.36
CA PRO A 503 -30.53 21.14 13.35
C PRO A 503 -31.65 20.49 14.19
N GLU A 504 -31.48 19.22 14.57
CA GLU A 504 -32.42 18.49 15.43
C GLU A 504 -32.11 18.65 16.93
N ILE A 505 -31.08 19.36 17.28
CA ILE A 505 -30.61 19.55 18.65
C ILE A 505 -30.18 20.99 18.91
N ASN A 506 -30.10 21.36 20.20
CA ASN A 506 -29.44 22.60 20.63
C ASN A 506 -27.96 22.32 20.95
N GLY A 507 -27.08 23.23 20.65
CA GLY A 507 -25.70 23.13 21.06
C GLY A 507 -24.76 24.08 20.31
N THR A 508 -23.59 24.28 20.89
CA THR A 508 -22.48 24.98 20.20
C THR A 508 -21.55 23.92 19.63
N PHE A 509 -21.38 23.95 18.33
CA PHE A 509 -20.53 23.01 17.58
C PHE A 509 -19.40 23.77 16.89
N ARG A 510 -18.27 23.10 16.68
CA ARG A 510 -17.25 23.60 15.77
C ARG A 510 -17.59 23.07 14.37
N ILE A 511 -18.15 23.95 13.55
CA ILE A 511 -18.40 23.69 12.13
C ILE A 511 -17.21 24.19 11.32
N GLY A 512 -16.85 23.49 10.25
CA GLY A 512 -15.68 23.83 9.47
C GLY A 512 -15.75 23.46 8.01
N ILE A 513 -14.72 23.86 7.31
CA ILE A 513 -14.39 23.41 5.95
C ILE A 513 -13.03 22.71 6.01
N GLU A 514 -12.98 21.57 5.39
CA GLU A 514 -11.75 20.85 5.08
C GLU A 514 -11.56 20.86 3.57
N GLY A 515 -10.46 21.40 3.09
CA GLY A 515 -10.23 21.52 1.66
C GLY A 515 -8.88 22.14 1.31
N ASN A 516 -8.58 22.15 0.02
CA ASN A 516 -7.46 22.87 -0.57
C ASN A 516 -7.96 24.02 -1.44
N ASP A 517 -7.04 24.88 -1.87
CA ASP A 517 -7.30 26.14 -2.53
C ASP A 517 -8.23 27.06 -1.75
N GLY A 518 -9.09 27.82 -2.41
CA GLY A 518 -9.87 28.86 -1.76
C GLY A 518 -11.24 28.41 -1.32
N TYR A 519 -11.59 28.61 -0.05
CA TYR A 519 -12.94 28.39 0.45
C TYR A 519 -13.43 29.42 1.45
N ARG A 520 -14.76 29.59 1.51
CA ARG A 520 -15.45 30.46 2.45
C ARG A 520 -16.69 29.78 3.02
N LEU A 521 -16.96 30.05 4.30
CA LEU A 521 -18.18 29.61 4.97
C LEU A 521 -18.96 30.81 5.49
N TYR A 522 -20.23 30.86 5.12
CA TYR A 522 -21.18 31.87 5.63
C TYR A 522 -22.32 31.16 6.36
N LEU A 523 -22.67 31.63 7.56
CA LEU A 523 -23.88 31.26 8.26
C LEU A 523 -24.70 32.52 8.54
N ASN A 524 -25.98 32.51 8.18
CA ASN A 524 -26.89 33.67 8.27
C ASN A 524 -26.29 34.94 7.62
N ASP A 525 -25.72 34.78 6.43
CA ASP A 525 -25.04 35.80 5.63
C ASP A 525 -23.78 36.40 6.31
N ARG A 526 -23.32 35.89 7.46
CA ARG A 526 -22.12 36.31 8.12
C ARG A 526 -20.96 35.39 7.65
N LEU A 527 -19.89 36.03 7.14
CA LEU A 527 -18.64 35.34 6.80
C LEU A 527 -17.96 34.86 8.09
N LEU A 528 -17.80 33.56 8.26
CA LEU A 528 -17.21 32.93 9.43
C LEU A 528 -15.83 32.35 9.14
N ILE A 529 -15.62 31.82 7.95
CA ILE A 529 -14.32 31.31 7.47
C ILE A 529 -14.04 32.02 6.15
N ASP A 530 -12.88 32.66 6.07
CA ASP A 530 -12.34 33.27 4.84
C ASP A 530 -10.93 32.70 4.62
N ARG A 531 -10.82 31.75 3.75
CA ARG A 531 -9.59 31.14 3.27
C ARG A 531 -9.59 31.17 1.75
N TRP A 532 -9.64 32.38 1.19
CA TRP A 532 -9.81 32.59 -0.25
C TRP A 532 -8.50 32.56 -1.03
N GLU A 533 -7.37 32.48 -0.35
CA GLU A 533 -6.08 32.34 -0.99
C GLU A 533 -5.81 30.89 -1.39
N GLU A 534 -4.97 30.69 -2.39
CA GLU A 534 -4.46 29.39 -2.79
C GLU A 534 -3.65 28.78 -1.63
N GLN A 535 -4.02 27.57 -1.24
CA GLN A 535 -3.40 26.89 -0.10
C GLN A 535 -3.46 25.36 -0.27
N GLY A 536 -2.53 24.68 0.38
CA GLY A 536 -2.59 23.24 0.52
C GLY A 536 -3.78 22.79 1.37
N PHE A 537 -4.05 21.49 1.36
CA PHE A 537 -5.15 20.88 2.11
C PHE A 537 -5.09 21.25 3.59
N ALA A 538 -6.14 21.84 4.11
CA ALA A 538 -6.25 22.29 5.49
C ALA A 538 -7.68 22.24 6.01
N THR A 539 -7.82 22.08 7.33
CA THR A 539 -9.12 22.16 8.02
C THR A 539 -9.21 23.42 8.85
N THR A 540 -10.29 24.18 8.71
CA THR A 540 -10.56 25.38 9.49
C THR A 540 -11.91 25.27 10.16
N PHE A 541 -11.95 25.44 11.49
CA PHE A 541 -13.17 25.37 12.30
C PHE A 541 -13.51 26.70 12.94
N VAL A 542 -14.82 26.93 13.12
CA VAL A 542 -15.37 28.02 13.91
C VAL A 542 -16.49 27.53 14.83
N PRO A 543 -16.62 28.03 16.07
CA PRO A 543 -17.75 27.69 16.92
C PRO A 543 -19.01 28.37 16.40
N PHE A 544 -20.13 27.64 16.37
CA PHE A 544 -21.43 28.16 16.04
C PHE A 544 -22.51 27.50 16.92
N THR A 545 -23.43 28.31 17.48
CA THR A 545 -24.53 27.82 18.31
C THR A 545 -25.78 27.62 17.47
N PHE A 546 -26.25 26.40 17.45
CA PHE A 546 -27.48 25.99 16.79
C PHE A 546 -28.61 25.85 17.81
N SER A 547 -29.81 26.32 17.42
CA SER A 547 -31.05 26.06 18.15
C SER A 547 -31.85 24.99 17.38
N LYS A 548 -32.43 24.05 18.10
CA LYS A 548 -33.23 22.96 17.51
C LYS A 548 -34.35 23.52 16.62
N TRP A 549 -34.43 23.02 15.38
CA TRP A 549 -35.39 23.40 14.34
C TRP A 549 -35.26 24.84 13.83
N GLU A 550 -34.29 25.60 14.30
CA GLU A 550 -33.98 26.93 13.73
C GLU A 550 -33.41 26.76 12.32
N ARG A 551 -33.84 27.62 11.39
CA ARG A 551 -33.33 27.63 10.03
C ARG A 551 -32.12 28.55 9.96
N VAL A 552 -30.92 27.98 9.79
CA VAL A 552 -29.66 28.70 9.64
C VAL A 552 -29.32 28.73 8.16
N LYS A 553 -29.28 29.92 7.55
CA LYS A 553 -28.86 30.03 6.13
C LYS A 553 -27.41 29.64 5.99
N LEU A 554 -27.12 28.73 5.06
CA LEU A 554 -25.77 28.24 4.73
C LEU A 554 -25.39 28.73 3.33
N ARG A 555 -24.16 29.23 3.21
CA ARG A 555 -23.45 29.35 1.94
C ARG A 555 -22.03 28.89 2.11
N VAL A 556 -21.57 28.05 1.18
CA VAL A 556 -20.17 27.68 1.02
C VAL A 556 -19.72 28.10 -0.38
N GLU A 557 -18.57 28.76 -0.45
CA GLU A 557 -17.91 29.14 -1.70
C GLU A 557 -16.58 28.41 -1.80
N TYR A 558 -16.26 27.94 -3.00
CA TYR A 558 -15.04 27.22 -3.31
C TYR A 558 -14.47 27.68 -4.65
N ARG A 559 -13.16 27.72 -4.74
CA ARG A 559 -12.46 27.90 -6.01
C ARG A 559 -11.27 26.96 -6.08
N GLU A 560 -11.09 26.40 -7.24
CA GLU A 560 -9.98 25.55 -7.62
C GLU A 560 -9.12 26.26 -8.66
N ARG A 561 -7.81 26.30 -8.44
CA ARG A 561 -6.90 26.87 -9.43
C ARG A 561 -6.14 25.83 -10.20
N ALA A 562 -5.54 24.87 -9.53
CA ALA A 562 -4.80 23.80 -10.16
C ALA A 562 -4.52 22.64 -9.20
N GLY A 563 -4.59 21.42 -9.70
CA GLY A 563 -4.15 20.24 -9.01
C GLY A 563 -5.25 19.48 -8.26
N ASN A 564 -5.07 19.23 -6.97
CA ASN A 564 -6.06 18.50 -6.18
C ASN A 564 -7.22 19.40 -5.76
N ALA A 565 -8.40 19.14 -6.27
CA ALA A 565 -9.63 19.79 -5.88
C ALA A 565 -10.36 18.98 -4.82
N ARG A 566 -10.30 19.39 -3.56
CA ARG A 566 -10.98 18.71 -2.45
C ARG A 566 -11.66 19.68 -1.52
N ILE A 567 -12.93 19.40 -1.19
CA ILE A 567 -13.70 20.19 -0.22
C ILE A 567 -14.70 19.32 0.55
N ARG A 568 -14.75 19.49 1.88
CA ARG A 568 -15.77 18.93 2.77
C ARG A 568 -16.30 19.99 3.73
N LEU A 569 -17.63 19.97 3.91
CA LEU A 569 -18.25 20.63 5.07
C LEU A 569 -18.19 19.67 6.25
N VAL A 570 -17.58 20.09 7.35
CA VAL A 570 -17.25 19.21 8.47
C VAL A 570 -17.72 19.75 9.80
N VAL A 571 -17.84 18.86 10.78
CA VAL A 571 -18.10 19.18 12.18
C VAL A 571 -17.14 18.38 13.07
N GLU A 572 -16.70 18.97 14.17
CA GLU A 572 -15.87 18.29 15.16
C GLU A 572 -16.72 17.31 15.99
N GLU A 573 -16.40 16.04 15.98
CA GLU A 573 -17.15 14.98 16.63
C GLU A 573 -17.30 15.20 18.15
N ALA A 574 -16.25 15.67 18.83
CA ALA A 574 -16.27 15.93 20.27
C ALA A 574 -17.35 16.92 20.71
N MET A 575 -17.88 17.69 19.77
CA MET A 575 -18.95 18.66 20.01
C MET A 575 -20.34 18.12 19.59
N CYS A 576 -20.42 16.91 19.10
CA CYS A 576 -21.69 16.28 18.71
C CYS A 576 -22.33 15.60 19.91
N PRO A 577 -23.47 16.09 20.46
CA PRO A 577 -24.07 15.56 21.71
C PRO A 577 -24.60 14.11 21.62
N TRP A 578 -24.71 13.56 20.41
CA TRP A 578 -25.03 12.16 20.19
C TRP A 578 -23.81 11.24 20.23
N ILE A 579 -22.61 11.81 20.33
CA ILE A 579 -21.37 11.05 20.46
C ILE A 579 -20.90 11.26 21.90
N THR A 580 -20.85 10.20 22.67
CA THR A 580 -20.26 10.22 24.01
C THR A 580 -18.78 10.57 23.87
N PRO A 581 -18.27 11.63 24.54
CA PRO A 581 -16.83 11.90 24.53
C PRO A 581 -16.07 10.65 24.95
N CYS A 582 -15.09 10.28 24.16
CA CYS A 582 -14.27 9.13 24.47
C CYS A 582 -13.47 9.41 25.76
N SER A 583 -13.40 8.42 26.64
CA SER A 583 -12.56 8.47 27.84
C SER A 583 -11.93 7.12 28.10
N ASN A 584 -10.64 7.12 28.38
CA ASN A 584 -9.89 5.95 28.80
C ASN A 584 -10.12 5.60 30.29
N ASP A 585 -10.96 6.33 31.04
CA ASP A 585 -11.15 6.14 32.48
C ASP A 585 -11.76 4.78 32.82
N ALA A 586 -12.74 4.32 32.04
CA ALA A 586 -13.34 3.01 32.22
C ALA A 586 -12.31 1.89 32.05
N ALA A 587 -11.44 2.02 31.04
CA ALA A 587 -10.35 1.09 30.76
C ALA A 587 -9.31 1.07 31.90
N VAL A 588 -8.91 2.25 32.40
CA VAL A 588 -7.98 2.37 33.55
C VAL A 588 -8.58 1.78 34.83
N LYS A 589 -9.89 1.98 35.06
CA LYS A 589 -10.58 1.37 36.18
C LYS A 589 -10.61 -0.16 36.09
N ALA A 590 -10.89 -0.69 34.91
CA ALA A 590 -10.87 -2.12 34.63
C ALA A 590 -9.47 -2.73 34.79
N ALA A 591 -8.43 -2.04 34.40
CA ALA A 591 -7.05 -2.50 34.50
C ALA A 591 -6.66 -2.88 35.94
N LYS A 592 -7.12 -2.12 36.93
CA LYS A 592 -6.82 -2.39 38.36
C LYS A 592 -7.39 -3.74 38.85
N ALA A 593 -8.44 -4.24 38.22
CA ALA A 593 -9.10 -5.49 38.59
C ALA A 593 -8.58 -6.72 37.81
N ASN A 594 -7.65 -6.51 36.89
CA ASN A 594 -7.06 -7.55 36.05
C ASN A 594 -5.61 -7.82 36.47
N ASP A 595 -5.09 -8.99 36.09
CA ASP A 595 -3.73 -9.42 36.39
C ASP A 595 -2.76 -8.99 35.30
N GLN A 596 -3.25 -8.93 34.07
CA GLN A 596 -2.48 -8.64 32.85
C GLN A 596 -3.26 -7.70 31.93
N ILE A 597 -2.56 -6.81 31.25
CA ILE A 597 -3.14 -5.87 30.28
C ILE A 597 -2.53 -6.12 28.90
N ILE A 598 -3.37 -6.30 27.91
CA ILE A 598 -3.00 -6.35 26.51
C ILE A 598 -3.60 -5.12 25.82
N ILE A 599 -2.78 -4.25 25.30
CA ILE A 599 -3.19 -3.08 24.53
C ILE A 599 -3.02 -3.42 23.06
N VAL A 600 -4.09 -3.30 22.27
CA VAL A 600 -4.01 -3.42 20.81
C VAL A 600 -4.15 -2.02 20.23
N ALA A 601 -3.03 -1.50 19.74
CA ALA A 601 -2.92 -0.15 19.23
C ALA A 601 -2.42 -0.18 17.78
N GLY A 602 -2.62 0.89 17.03
CA GLY A 602 -2.18 0.88 15.66
C GLY A 602 -2.34 2.19 14.91
N THR A 603 -1.90 2.12 13.68
CA THR A 603 -1.91 3.19 12.69
C THR A 603 -2.86 2.85 11.54
N GLU A 604 -3.12 3.78 10.67
CA GLU A 604 -3.95 3.59 9.49
C GLU A 604 -3.21 4.16 8.27
N GLU A 605 -2.66 3.26 7.49
CA GLU A 605 -1.94 3.54 6.25
C GLU A 605 -2.87 3.41 5.05
N GLY A 606 -2.32 3.60 3.87
CA GLY A 606 -2.98 3.45 2.56
C GLY A 606 -2.59 4.55 1.60
N GLU A 607 -3.07 4.43 0.39
CA GLU A 607 -2.93 5.46 -0.63
C GLU A 607 -3.57 6.78 -0.16
N PHE A 608 -2.93 7.91 -0.41
CA PHE A 608 -3.29 9.26 0.07
C PHE A 608 -3.23 9.46 1.60
N ARG A 609 -2.56 8.56 2.33
CA ARG A 609 -2.46 8.61 3.81
C ARG A 609 -1.02 8.77 4.29
N ASP A 610 -0.24 9.61 3.63
CA ASP A 610 1.11 9.97 4.09
C ASP A 610 1.07 10.60 5.46
N ARG A 611 2.02 10.21 6.31
CA ARG A 611 2.08 10.66 7.70
C ARG A 611 3.24 11.63 7.93
N SER A 612 2.96 12.81 8.47
CA SER A 612 4.00 13.72 8.94
C SER A 612 4.61 13.28 10.27
N SER A 613 3.87 12.52 11.07
CA SER A 613 4.32 11.92 12.32
C SER A 613 4.14 10.40 12.32
N LEU A 614 5.13 9.71 12.85
CA LEU A 614 5.12 8.25 13.00
C LEU A 614 4.65 7.78 14.39
N LYS A 615 4.18 8.69 15.25
CA LYS A 615 3.58 8.34 16.54
C LYS A 615 2.27 7.58 16.36
N LEU A 616 1.87 6.87 17.38
CA LEU A 616 0.50 6.33 17.43
C LEU A 616 -0.49 7.50 17.44
N PRO A 617 -1.48 7.52 16.54
CA PRO A 617 -2.44 8.62 16.45
C PRO A 617 -3.46 8.56 17.57
N GLY A 618 -4.09 9.70 17.87
CA GLY A 618 -5.10 9.84 18.90
C GLY A 618 -4.54 9.69 20.31
N GLU A 619 -5.37 9.19 21.23
CA GLU A 619 -5.01 9.04 22.63
C GLU A 619 -4.32 7.69 22.97
N GLN A 620 -3.81 6.96 21.98
CA GLN A 620 -3.27 5.63 22.18
C GLN A 620 -2.01 5.63 23.06
N GLU A 621 -1.10 6.59 22.88
CA GLU A 621 0.10 6.71 23.72
C GLU A 621 -0.26 7.11 25.16
N GLU A 622 -1.27 7.96 25.35
CA GLU A 622 -1.80 8.30 26.67
C GLU A 622 -2.44 7.07 27.33
N LEU A 623 -3.20 6.26 26.58
CA LEU A 623 -3.74 5.00 27.08
C LEU A 623 -2.59 4.09 27.57
N ILE A 624 -1.51 3.91 26.78
CA ILE A 624 -0.36 3.09 27.17
C ILE A 624 0.23 3.59 28.50
N LYS A 625 0.53 4.89 28.62
CA LYS A 625 1.10 5.49 29.83
C LYS A 625 0.21 5.32 31.03
N ARG A 626 -1.11 5.52 30.86
CA ARG A 626 -2.08 5.34 31.94
C ARG A 626 -2.21 3.88 32.38
N MET A 627 -2.09 2.92 31.45
CA MET A 627 -2.09 1.50 31.79
C MET A 627 -0.82 1.09 32.56
N VAL A 628 0.34 1.56 32.12
CA VAL A 628 1.62 1.37 32.83
C VAL A 628 1.53 1.93 34.27
N ALA A 629 0.93 3.11 34.45
CA ALA A 629 0.74 3.73 35.75
C ALA A 629 -0.13 2.91 36.72
N THR A 630 -0.86 1.90 36.26
CA THR A 630 -1.60 0.96 37.12
C THR A 630 -0.70 -0.02 37.86
N GLY A 631 0.56 -0.15 37.48
CA GLY A 631 1.55 -1.09 38.02
C GLY A 631 1.30 -2.55 37.62
N LYS A 632 0.44 -2.79 36.62
CA LYS A 632 0.20 -4.13 36.07
C LYS A 632 1.11 -4.38 34.87
N PRO A 633 1.45 -5.65 34.60
CA PRO A 633 2.19 -5.97 33.37
C PRO A 633 1.41 -5.53 32.13
N VAL A 634 2.09 -4.83 31.21
CA VAL A 634 1.50 -4.27 29.98
C VAL A 634 2.20 -4.84 28.76
N ILE A 635 1.42 -5.47 27.90
CA ILE A 635 1.84 -5.96 26.59
C ILE A 635 1.16 -5.08 25.51
N VAL A 636 1.93 -4.62 24.56
CA VAL A 636 1.40 -3.85 23.42
C VAL A 636 1.49 -4.68 22.14
N VAL A 637 0.36 -4.87 21.48
CA VAL A 637 0.27 -5.43 20.14
C VAL A 637 0.01 -4.28 19.17
N LEU A 638 0.89 -4.12 18.20
CA LEU A 638 0.79 -3.04 17.20
C LEU A 638 0.22 -3.57 15.89
N VAL A 639 -0.84 -2.91 15.41
CA VAL A 639 -1.48 -3.19 14.12
C VAL A 639 -1.28 -1.99 13.19
N GLY A 640 -0.63 -2.20 12.06
CA GLY A 640 -0.34 -1.12 11.11
C GLY A 640 0.61 -1.55 10.00
N GLY A 641 0.80 -0.71 9.00
CA GLY A 641 1.52 -1.03 7.77
C GLY A 641 2.92 -0.43 7.66
N SER A 642 3.37 0.35 8.66
CA SER A 642 4.64 1.07 8.60
C SER A 642 5.32 1.17 9.95
N ALA A 643 6.46 1.85 10.02
CA ALA A 643 7.16 2.09 11.28
C ALA A 643 6.36 3.04 12.20
N ILE A 644 6.55 2.81 13.50
CA ILE A 644 5.95 3.61 14.58
C ILE A 644 7.08 4.07 15.48
N THR A 645 7.10 5.35 15.86
CA THR A 645 8.01 5.87 16.88
C THR A 645 7.49 5.55 18.28
N MET A 646 8.36 5.11 19.18
CA MET A 646 7.98 4.57 20.48
C MET A 646 8.85 5.06 21.63
N ASP A 647 9.80 5.96 21.38
CA ASP A 647 10.82 6.38 22.37
C ASP A 647 10.20 6.90 23.69
N ASN A 648 8.98 7.43 23.65
CA ASN A 648 8.32 8.03 24.82
C ASN A 648 7.49 7.04 25.67
N TRP A 649 7.46 5.74 25.31
CA TRP A 649 6.71 4.72 26.08
C TRP A 649 7.29 3.30 26.00
N ILE A 650 8.19 3.01 25.05
CA ILE A 650 8.69 1.64 24.83
C ILE A 650 9.39 1.06 26.09
N ASP A 651 10.12 1.89 26.84
CA ASP A 651 10.86 1.43 28.01
C ASP A 651 9.95 1.05 29.19
N ASP A 652 8.76 1.60 29.24
CA ASP A 652 7.81 1.43 30.36
C ASP A 652 6.95 0.16 30.22
N VAL A 653 6.75 -0.37 29.03
CA VAL A 653 5.94 -1.58 28.79
C VAL A 653 6.80 -2.85 28.88
N ASP A 654 6.16 -4.01 29.12
CA ASP A 654 6.87 -5.27 29.33
C ASP A 654 7.16 -6.02 28.04
N ALA A 655 6.24 -5.98 27.06
CA ALA A 655 6.46 -6.57 25.74
C ALA A 655 5.78 -5.78 24.64
N VAL A 656 6.35 -5.85 23.43
CA VAL A 656 5.79 -5.25 22.21
C VAL A 656 5.86 -6.27 21.07
N LEU A 657 4.72 -6.55 20.46
CA LEU A 657 4.57 -7.42 19.29
C LEU A 657 4.02 -6.60 18.12
N MET A 658 4.76 -6.48 17.04
CA MET A 658 4.29 -5.89 15.77
C MET A 658 3.58 -6.98 14.96
N ALA A 659 2.28 -6.83 14.80
CA ALA A 659 1.42 -7.77 14.09
C ALA A 659 1.25 -7.42 12.60
N TRP A 660 1.62 -6.21 12.19
CA TRP A 660 1.28 -5.62 10.89
C TRP A 660 -0.24 -5.60 10.68
N TYR A 661 -0.71 -5.74 9.43
CA TYR A 661 -2.08 -6.14 9.13
C TYR A 661 -2.08 -7.65 8.89
N PRO A 662 -2.54 -8.46 9.84
CA PRO A 662 -2.21 -9.88 9.87
C PRO A 662 -3.17 -10.77 9.05
N GLY A 663 -4.06 -10.16 8.23
CA GLY A 663 -5.01 -10.89 7.39
C GLY A 663 -6.16 -11.56 8.15
N GLU A 664 -7.00 -12.33 7.43
CA GLU A 664 -8.25 -12.88 7.99
C GLU A 664 -8.05 -13.86 9.17
N ALA A 665 -6.91 -14.54 9.23
CA ALA A 665 -6.58 -15.46 10.32
C ALA A 665 -5.70 -14.82 11.40
N GLY A 666 -5.53 -13.50 11.35
CA GLY A 666 -4.59 -12.74 12.19
C GLY A 666 -4.86 -12.87 13.68
N GLY A 667 -6.13 -12.78 14.11
CA GLY A 667 -6.49 -12.91 15.52
C GLY A 667 -6.06 -14.25 16.13
N LEU A 668 -6.22 -15.35 15.38
CA LEU A 668 -5.77 -16.68 15.81
C LEU A 668 -4.24 -16.75 15.92
N ALA A 669 -3.54 -16.24 14.89
CA ALA A 669 -2.08 -16.24 14.85
C ALA A 669 -1.46 -15.44 16.00
N ILE A 670 -1.98 -14.23 16.25
CA ILE A 670 -1.51 -13.35 17.33
C ILE A 670 -1.80 -13.98 18.70
N ALA A 671 -2.99 -14.57 18.89
CA ALA A 671 -3.31 -15.28 20.13
C ALA A 671 -2.34 -16.42 20.40
N ASP A 672 -2.03 -17.26 19.42
CA ASP A 672 -1.08 -18.36 19.56
C ASP A 672 0.34 -17.90 19.88
N LEU A 673 0.78 -16.77 19.32
CA LEU A 673 2.05 -16.14 19.66
C LEU A 673 2.04 -15.64 21.12
N LEU A 674 1.00 -14.92 21.54
CA LEU A 674 0.88 -14.40 22.90
C LEU A 674 0.82 -15.53 23.94
N LEU A 675 0.16 -16.63 23.63
CA LEU A 675 0.02 -17.79 24.51
C LEU A 675 1.23 -18.76 24.48
N GLY A 676 2.17 -18.57 23.55
CA GLY A 676 3.33 -19.43 23.42
C GLY A 676 3.08 -20.76 22.69
N ASN A 677 1.89 -20.95 22.10
CA ASN A 677 1.61 -22.09 21.21
C ASN A 677 2.48 -22.03 19.96
N ARG A 678 2.88 -20.82 19.57
CA ARG A 678 3.83 -20.54 18.48
C ARG A 678 4.93 -19.60 19.00
N ASN A 679 6.12 -19.73 18.43
CA ASN A 679 7.26 -18.89 18.79
C ASN A 679 7.45 -17.79 17.73
N PRO A 680 7.52 -16.50 18.11
CA PRO A 680 7.78 -15.41 17.16
C PRO A 680 9.10 -15.61 16.42
N SER A 681 9.09 -15.36 15.13
CA SER A 681 10.27 -15.52 14.27
C SER A 681 10.36 -14.52 13.13
N GLY A 682 9.41 -13.59 13.07
CA GLY A 682 9.41 -12.49 12.10
C GLY A 682 10.59 -11.52 12.35
N LYS A 683 10.99 -10.84 11.27
CA LYS A 683 12.06 -9.84 11.28
C LYS A 683 11.59 -8.58 10.58
N LEU A 684 12.02 -7.42 11.06
CA LEU A 684 11.60 -6.13 10.48
C LEU A 684 12.10 -5.97 9.04
N PRO A 685 11.24 -5.76 8.05
CA PRO A 685 11.65 -5.49 6.67
C PRO A 685 11.97 -4.01 6.42
N ILE A 686 11.79 -3.16 7.43
CA ILE A 686 12.13 -1.74 7.46
C ILE A 686 12.75 -1.36 8.79
N SER A 687 13.62 -0.36 8.78
CA SER A 687 14.17 0.26 9.98
C SER A 687 13.13 1.10 10.72
N PHE A 688 13.04 1.00 12.04
CA PHE A 688 12.15 1.83 12.86
C PHE A 688 12.93 2.99 13.46
N PRO A 689 12.62 4.23 13.11
CA PRO A 689 13.29 5.40 13.67
C PRO A 689 12.84 5.66 15.12
N ARG A 690 13.66 6.40 15.87
CA ARG A 690 13.28 6.95 17.18
C ARG A 690 12.35 8.15 17.04
N ASN A 691 12.60 8.96 16.02
CA ASN A 691 11.78 10.11 15.66
C ASN A 691 11.93 10.43 14.17
N GLU A 692 11.06 11.25 13.65
CA GLU A 692 11.00 11.62 12.23
C GLU A 692 12.23 12.43 11.77
N GLY A 693 12.94 13.08 12.70
CA GLY A 693 14.17 13.83 12.40
C GLY A 693 15.32 12.98 11.89
N GLN A 694 15.27 11.66 12.13
CA GLN A 694 16.28 10.74 11.62
C GLN A 694 16.11 10.37 10.13
N LEU A 695 14.96 10.70 9.53
CA LEU A 695 14.64 10.30 8.16
C LEU A 695 15.37 11.16 7.11
N PRO A 696 15.86 10.56 6.01
CA PRO A 696 15.73 9.14 5.63
C PRO A 696 16.65 8.23 6.45
N LEU A 697 16.15 7.07 6.85
CA LEU A 697 16.88 6.12 7.70
C LEU A 697 16.72 4.69 7.13
N ILE A 698 17.73 4.25 6.37
CA ILE A 698 17.83 2.89 5.84
C ILE A 698 19.13 2.23 6.31
N TYR A 699 19.11 0.90 6.48
CA TYR A 699 20.28 0.18 7.04
C TYR A 699 21.48 0.17 6.08
N ASN A 700 21.25 0.25 4.77
CA ASN A 700 22.25 0.20 3.69
C ASN A 700 22.65 1.59 3.18
N HIS A 701 22.67 2.59 4.06
CA HIS A 701 23.09 3.94 3.73
C HIS A 701 24.56 4.00 3.31
N TYR A 702 24.93 5.06 2.62
CA TYR A 702 26.32 5.31 2.28
C TYR A 702 27.13 5.77 3.51
N PRO A 703 28.46 5.51 3.55
CA PRO A 703 29.29 5.92 4.67
C PRO A 703 29.33 7.45 4.81
N THR A 704 29.36 7.90 6.07
CA THR A 704 29.60 9.30 6.41
C THR A 704 31.01 9.47 7.00
N GLY A 705 31.67 10.57 6.71
CA GLY A 705 33.00 10.85 7.23
C GLY A 705 33.03 11.49 8.62
N ARG A 706 31.87 11.74 9.24
CA ARG A 706 31.77 12.56 10.48
C ARG A 706 30.95 11.96 11.61
N GLY A 707 30.61 10.68 11.51
CA GLY A 707 29.72 10.00 12.43
C GLY A 707 28.25 10.18 12.06
N ASP A 708 27.40 9.40 12.71
CA ASP A 708 25.97 9.27 12.38
C ASP A 708 25.07 9.98 13.38
N ASP A 709 25.61 10.44 14.53
CA ASP A 709 24.83 11.03 15.61
C ASP A 709 24.51 12.53 15.36
N TYR A 710 23.34 12.94 15.83
CA TYR A 710 22.92 14.34 15.94
C TYR A 710 23.42 14.95 17.26
N VAL A 711 23.41 16.27 17.38
CA VAL A 711 23.77 16.97 18.62
C VAL A 711 22.86 16.58 19.79
N ASP A 712 21.60 16.32 19.50
CA ASP A 712 20.53 16.09 20.46
C ASP A 712 19.99 14.66 20.45
N GLY A 713 20.60 13.76 19.67
CA GLY A 713 20.15 12.38 19.56
C GLY A 713 21.07 11.49 18.74
N THR A 714 20.83 10.20 18.81
CA THR A 714 21.57 9.23 18.01
C THR A 714 21.03 9.16 16.57
N GLY A 715 21.89 8.95 15.58
CA GLY A 715 21.53 8.59 14.20
C GLY A 715 21.11 7.14 14.03
N HIS A 716 21.19 6.33 15.09
CA HIS A 716 20.84 4.92 15.02
C HIS A 716 19.33 4.68 15.20
N PRO A 717 18.72 3.73 14.44
CA PRO A 717 17.31 3.39 14.59
C PRO A 717 16.99 2.85 15.98
N LEU A 718 15.73 2.93 16.37
CA LEU A 718 15.20 2.24 17.54
C LEU A 718 15.29 0.72 17.33
N PHE A 719 14.81 0.23 16.19
CA PHE A 719 14.96 -1.14 15.74
C PHE A 719 15.51 -1.17 14.32
N PRO A 720 16.64 -1.87 14.08
CA PRO A 720 17.25 -1.93 12.77
C PRO A 720 16.54 -2.92 11.84
N PHE A 721 16.74 -2.77 10.54
CA PHE A 721 16.34 -3.77 9.55
C PHE A 721 16.79 -5.19 9.95
N GLY A 722 15.93 -6.16 9.76
CA GLY A 722 16.17 -7.56 10.11
C GLY A 722 15.99 -7.90 11.58
N TYR A 723 15.66 -6.93 12.45
CA TYR A 723 15.48 -7.15 13.90
C TYR A 723 14.20 -7.93 14.19
N GLY A 724 14.27 -8.78 15.22
CA GLY A 724 13.12 -9.49 15.78
C GLY A 724 13.59 -10.51 16.82
N LEU A 725 12.91 -10.56 17.97
CA LEU A 725 13.18 -11.47 19.07
C LEU A 725 12.44 -12.82 18.91
N SER A 726 12.86 -13.78 19.71
CA SER A 726 12.26 -15.11 19.83
C SER A 726 12.11 -15.48 21.29
N TYR A 727 11.26 -16.44 21.61
CA TYR A 727 11.17 -17.04 22.96
C TYR A 727 12.35 -17.98 23.27
N THR A 728 13.21 -18.21 22.30
CA THR A 728 14.44 -18.99 22.44
C THR A 728 15.66 -18.16 22.02
N SER A 729 16.85 -18.72 22.19
CA SER A 729 18.12 -18.06 21.85
C SER A 729 18.90 -18.90 20.85
N PHE A 730 19.64 -18.22 19.97
CA PHE A 730 20.44 -18.87 18.95
C PHE A 730 21.91 -18.44 19.05
N GLU A 731 22.80 -19.39 18.88
CA GLU A 731 24.25 -19.19 18.81
C GLU A 731 24.76 -19.48 17.41
N TYR A 732 25.73 -18.69 16.94
CA TYR A 732 26.36 -18.84 15.64
C TYR A 732 27.84 -19.15 15.84
N SER A 733 28.36 -20.20 15.17
CA SER A 733 29.74 -20.64 15.29
C SER A 733 30.29 -21.19 13.97
N ASP A 734 31.55 -21.55 13.98
CA ASP A 734 32.24 -22.33 12.95
C ASP A 734 32.19 -21.75 11.53
N LEU A 735 32.26 -20.42 11.40
CA LEU A 735 32.26 -19.78 10.08
C LEU A 735 33.49 -20.25 9.27
N LYS A 736 33.25 -20.77 8.08
CA LYS A 736 34.24 -21.23 7.11
C LYS A 736 33.89 -20.73 5.71
N LEU A 737 34.91 -20.27 5.02
CA LEU A 737 34.86 -20.08 3.57
C LEU A 737 35.61 -21.26 2.92
N ASP A 738 35.05 -21.85 1.84
CA ASP A 738 35.75 -22.89 1.09
C ASP A 738 36.98 -22.35 0.36
N ARG A 739 37.00 -21.04 0.11
CA ARG A 739 38.13 -20.30 -0.46
C ARG A 739 38.12 -18.86 0.01
N THR A 740 39.28 -18.25 0.12
CA THR A 740 39.46 -16.85 0.52
C THR A 740 39.66 -15.91 -0.69
N THR A 741 39.86 -16.47 -1.89
CA THR A 741 39.94 -15.74 -3.17
C THR A 741 39.00 -16.36 -4.19
N PHE A 742 38.43 -15.54 -5.07
CA PHE A 742 37.54 -16.03 -6.13
C PHE A 742 37.58 -15.13 -7.36
N SER A 743 37.20 -15.67 -8.51
CA SER A 743 37.08 -14.98 -9.79
C SER A 743 35.61 -14.94 -10.26
N ALA A 744 35.37 -14.34 -11.42
CA ALA A 744 34.02 -14.24 -12.00
C ALA A 744 33.32 -15.60 -12.23
N LYS A 745 34.09 -16.66 -12.40
CA LYS A 745 33.58 -18.03 -12.64
C LYS A 745 33.39 -18.85 -11.37
N ASP A 746 33.87 -18.35 -10.24
CA ASP A 746 33.84 -19.08 -8.98
C ASP A 746 32.59 -18.80 -8.16
N THR A 747 32.29 -19.77 -7.30
CA THR A 747 31.31 -19.62 -6.22
C THR A 747 32.04 -19.80 -4.90
N VAL A 748 31.90 -18.86 -3.99
CA VAL A 748 32.39 -18.99 -2.61
C VAL A 748 31.27 -19.60 -1.75
N LEU A 749 31.58 -20.69 -1.06
CA LEU A 749 30.66 -21.28 -0.07
C LEU A 749 30.98 -20.73 1.31
N VAL A 750 30.00 -20.01 1.86
CA VAL A 750 30.04 -19.46 3.24
C VAL A 750 29.24 -20.39 4.14
N THR A 751 29.91 -21.16 4.96
CA THR A 751 29.29 -22.18 5.80
C THR A 751 29.53 -21.87 7.28
N PHE A 752 28.50 -22.04 8.10
CA PHE A 752 28.58 -21.82 9.56
C PHE A 752 27.48 -22.66 10.26
N THR A 753 27.58 -22.75 11.59
CA THR A 753 26.65 -23.48 12.43
C THR A 753 25.70 -22.51 13.15
N VAL A 754 24.39 -22.84 13.19
CA VAL A 754 23.41 -22.17 14.04
C VAL A 754 22.86 -23.21 15.01
N LYS A 755 22.85 -22.89 16.30
CA LYS A 755 22.37 -23.75 17.38
C LYS A 755 21.31 -23.04 18.20
N ASN A 756 20.21 -23.73 18.49
CA ASN A 756 19.24 -23.28 19.48
C ASN A 756 19.78 -23.59 20.89
N THR A 757 20.09 -22.57 21.66
CA THR A 757 20.62 -22.67 23.03
C THR A 757 19.55 -22.50 24.09
N GLY A 758 18.31 -22.18 23.70
CA GLY A 758 17.21 -22.02 24.64
C GLY A 758 16.40 -23.30 24.86
N ALA A 759 15.29 -23.16 25.58
CA ALA A 759 14.47 -24.27 26.06
C ALA A 759 13.30 -24.64 25.15
N VAL A 760 12.96 -23.80 24.18
CA VAL A 760 11.82 -24.04 23.27
C VAL A 760 12.28 -24.10 21.83
N ALA A 761 11.51 -24.81 20.98
CA ALA A 761 11.76 -24.82 19.56
C ALA A 761 11.54 -23.45 18.94
N GLY A 762 12.30 -23.09 17.94
CA GLY A 762 12.16 -21.80 17.24
C GLY A 762 12.74 -21.83 15.84
N GLU A 763 12.39 -20.81 15.07
CA GLU A 763 12.98 -20.55 13.76
C GLU A 763 13.83 -19.28 13.82
N GLU A 764 15.04 -19.35 13.31
CA GLU A 764 15.92 -18.20 13.15
C GLU A 764 15.98 -17.78 11.68
N VAL A 765 15.96 -16.47 11.42
CA VAL A 765 16.24 -15.92 10.10
C VAL A 765 17.70 -15.46 10.07
N VAL A 766 18.53 -16.27 9.47
CA VAL A 766 19.95 -15.96 9.31
C VAL A 766 20.13 -15.03 8.14
N GLN A 767 20.89 -13.95 8.34
CA GLN A 767 21.07 -12.88 7.34
C GLN A 767 22.56 -12.76 7.01
N LEU A 768 22.88 -12.77 5.72
CA LEU A 768 24.22 -12.55 5.21
C LEU A 768 24.31 -11.17 4.57
N TYR A 769 25.23 -10.36 5.07
CA TYR A 769 25.55 -9.04 4.54
C TYR A 769 26.96 -9.02 3.98
N ALA A 770 27.21 -8.10 3.05
CA ALA A 770 28.53 -7.83 2.53
C ALA A 770 28.83 -6.33 2.50
N HIS A 771 30.10 -5.99 2.67
CA HIS A 771 30.63 -4.65 2.45
C HIS A 771 31.85 -4.73 1.53
N ASP A 772 31.90 -3.86 0.56
CA ASP A 772 33.08 -3.65 -0.31
C ASP A 772 34.04 -2.71 0.42
N GLU A 773 35.25 -3.21 0.79
CA GLU A 773 36.18 -2.43 1.57
C GLU A 773 36.80 -1.25 0.83
N LEU A 774 36.89 -1.36 -0.51
CA LEU A 774 37.46 -0.32 -1.34
C LEU A 774 36.95 -0.46 -2.78
N ALA A 775 36.15 0.47 -3.22
CA ALA A 775 35.63 0.55 -4.57
C ALA A 775 35.99 1.90 -5.22
N SER A 776 35.87 1.99 -6.54
CA SER A 776 36.10 3.23 -7.31
C SER A 776 35.08 4.34 -6.98
N ILE A 777 33.96 3.97 -6.35
CA ILE A 777 32.91 4.90 -5.87
C ILE A 777 32.50 4.49 -4.45
N ALA A 778 31.90 5.42 -3.69
CA ALA A 778 31.36 5.10 -2.38
C ALA A 778 30.33 3.97 -2.47
N ARG A 779 30.47 2.96 -1.58
CA ARG A 779 29.54 1.83 -1.49
C ARG A 779 28.76 1.88 -0.17
N PRO A 780 27.54 1.31 -0.10
CA PRO A 780 26.81 1.21 1.16
C PRO A 780 27.63 0.55 2.27
N VAL A 781 27.42 0.99 3.51
CA VAL A 781 28.11 0.42 4.69
C VAL A 781 27.90 -1.09 4.83
N LYS A 782 26.84 -1.62 4.29
CA LYS A 782 26.55 -3.04 4.09
C LYS A 782 25.33 -3.23 3.19
N GLU A 783 25.24 -4.36 2.54
CA GLU A 783 24.10 -4.77 1.72
C GLU A 783 23.73 -6.21 2.05
N LEU A 784 22.45 -6.52 2.16
CA LEU A 784 21.95 -7.89 2.28
C LEU A 784 22.28 -8.65 0.99
N LYS A 785 22.92 -9.81 1.11
CA LYS A 785 23.29 -10.69 -0.01
C LYS A 785 22.62 -12.06 0.08
N GLY A 786 21.98 -12.37 1.22
CA GLY A 786 21.25 -13.61 1.40
C GLY A 786 20.57 -13.70 2.75
N PHE A 787 19.51 -14.49 2.81
CA PHE A 787 18.82 -14.84 4.05
C PHE A 787 18.28 -16.26 3.96
N GLN A 788 18.12 -16.91 5.12
CA GLN A 788 17.58 -18.27 5.22
C GLN A 788 16.89 -18.49 6.56
N ARG A 789 15.71 -19.10 6.53
CA ARG A 789 15.03 -19.56 7.75
C ARG A 789 15.55 -20.93 8.17
N VAL A 790 15.80 -21.10 9.47
CA VAL A 790 16.35 -22.32 10.04
C VAL A 790 15.52 -22.73 11.27
N ALA A 791 14.72 -23.76 11.14
CA ALA A 791 13.96 -24.34 12.27
C ALA A 791 14.87 -25.23 13.12
N LEU A 792 14.86 -25.03 14.44
CA LEU A 792 15.72 -25.73 15.39
C LEU A 792 14.94 -26.11 16.67
N ARG A 793 15.07 -27.38 17.08
CA ARG A 793 14.62 -27.84 18.40
C ARG A 793 15.58 -27.37 19.49
N PRO A 794 15.19 -27.37 20.77
CA PRO A 794 16.12 -27.11 21.88
C PRO A 794 17.38 -27.95 21.76
N GLY A 795 18.57 -27.32 21.85
CA GLY A 795 19.87 -27.96 21.71
C GLY A 795 20.27 -28.39 20.29
N GLU A 796 19.37 -28.33 19.30
CA GLU A 796 19.67 -28.69 17.91
C GLU A 796 20.58 -27.66 17.26
N ALA A 797 21.53 -28.15 16.46
CA ALA A 797 22.42 -27.34 15.64
C ALA A 797 22.28 -27.76 14.17
N LYS A 798 22.31 -26.78 13.26
CA LYS A 798 22.30 -27.00 11.81
C LYS A 798 23.39 -26.19 11.13
N THR A 799 23.99 -26.79 10.12
CA THR A 799 24.91 -26.10 9.24
C THR A 799 24.12 -25.34 8.17
N VAL A 800 24.44 -24.06 8.02
CA VAL A 800 23.88 -23.15 7.01
C VAL A 800 24.94 -22.85 5.97
N THR A 801 24.57 -22.82 4.69
CA THR A 801 25.50 -22.52 3.60
C THR A 801 24.89 -21.47 2.66
N PHE A 802 25.59 -20.37 2.47
CA PHE A 802 25.32 -19.39 1.41
C PHE A 802 26.30 -19.56 0.25
N LYS A 803 25.85 -19.25 -0.95
CA LYS A 803 26.64 -19.24 -2.16
C LYS A 803 26.82 -17.80 -2.63
N LEU A 804 28.05 -17.34 -2.73
CA LEU A 804 28.38 -16.01 -3.21
C LEU A 804 29.03 -16.11 -4.59
N HIS A 805 28.47 -15.33 -5.54
CA HIS A 805 28.98 -15.17 -6.90
C HIS A 805 29.44 -13.73 -7.10
N ALA A 806 30.40 -13.51 -7.97
CA ALA A 806 30.95 -12.18 -8.27
C ALA A 806 29.83 -11.17 -8.63
N SER A 807 28.82 -11.59 -9.42
CA SER A 807 27.69 -10.74 -9.80
C SER A 807 26.88 -10.18 -8.64
N MET A 808 26.92 -10.79 -7.46
CA MET A 808 26.22 -10.27 -6.26
C MET A 808 26.88 -9.01 -5.69
N PHE A 809 28.12 -8.73 -6.08
CA PHE A 809 28.90 -7.56 -5.68
C PHE A 809 28.94 -6.49 -6.78
N ALA A 810 28.28 -6.75 -7.92
CA ALA A 810 28.26 -5.80 -9.03
C ALA A 810 27.52 -4.51 -8.67
N PHE A 811 28.04 -3.41 -9.18
CA PHE A 811 27.48 -2.07 -9.04
C PHE A 811 27.72 -1.23 -10.30
N PRO A 812 26.94 -0.20 -10.58
CA PRO A 812 27.21 0.73 -11.69
C PRO A 812 28.41 1.63 -11.36
N ASN A 813 29.47 1.52 -12.15
CA ASN A 813 30.67 2.35 -12.01
C ASN A 813 30.44 3.81 -12.44
N ALA A 814 31.49 4.61 -12.60
CA ALA A 814 31.38 6.01 -13.01
C ALA A 814 30.69 6.19 -14.38
N GLU A 815 30.85 5.22 -15.29
CA GLU A 815 30.24 5.19 -16.62
C GLU A 815 28.87 4.49 -16.67
N MET A 816 28.23 4.23 -15.52
CA MET A 816 26.97 3.49 -15.36
C MET A 816 27.00 2.05 -15.92
N LYS A 817 28.17 1.47 -16.06
CA LYS A 817 28.34 0.06 -16.42
C LYS A 817 28.36 -0.82 -15.20
N GLU A 818 27.59 -1.89 -15.21
CA GLU A 818 27.57 -2.87 -14.11
C GLU A 818 28.89 -3.67 -14.07
N VAL A 819 29.64 -3.50 -13.00
CA VAL A 819 30.96 -4.11 -12.82
C VAL A 819 31.11 -4.69 -11.40
N THR A 820 31.93 -5.76 -11.28
CA THR A 820 32.51 -6.19 -10.00
C THR A 820 33.99 -5.84 -10.04
N GLU A 821 34.42 -5.00 -9.12
CA GLU A 821 35.84 -4.58 -9.06
C GLU A 821 36.66 -5.55 -8.22
N PRO A 822 37.93 -5.80 -8.59
CA PRO A 822 38.85 -6.59 -7.76
C PRO A 822 39.08 -5.91 -6.40
N GLY A 823 39.06 -6.70 -5.34
CA GLY A 823 39.23 -6.13 -3.98
C GLY A 823 38.71 -7.07 -2.91
N MET A 824 38.81 -6.56 -1.69
CA MET A 824 38.40 -7.28 -0.47
C MET A 824 36.93 -6.97 -0.16
N PHE A 825 36.18 -8.00 0.15
CA PHE A 825 34.82 -7.94 0.62
C PHE A 825 34.71 -8.51 2.04
N ARG A 826 34.08 -7.74 2.93
CA ARG A 826 33.74 -8.20 4.28
C ARG A 826 32.42 -8.92 4.27
N ILE A 827 32.42 -10.19 4.63
CA ILE A 827 31.20 -11.00 4.77
C ILE A 827 30.81 -10.97 6.25
N MET A 828 29.53 -10.70 6.49
CA MET A 828 28.96 -10.52 7.83
C MET A 828 27.71 -11.38 7.96
N ILE A 829 27.66 -12.21 9.01
CA ILE A 829 26.51 -13.09 9.30
C ILE A 829 25.90 -12.66 10.62
N GLY A 830 24.57 -12.55 10.65
CA GLY A 830 23.90 -12.18 11.88
C GLY A 830 22.39 -12.39 11.86
N GLY A 831 21.74 -11.95 12.94
CA GLY A 831 20.30 -11.98 13.13
C GLY A 831 19.59 -10.69 12.68
N SER A 832 20.36 -9.62 12.40
CA SER A 832 19.87 -8.35 11.87
C SER A 832 21.03 -7.54 11.27
N SER A 833 20.73 -6.41 10.64
CA SER A 833 21.74 -5.49 10.10
C SER A 833 22.69 -4.91 11.17
N LYS A 834 22.31 -4.94 12.46
CA LYS A 834 23.14 -4.53 13.59
C LYS A 834 23.70 -5.71 14.41
N ASP A 835 22.96 -6.80 14.54
CA ASP A 835 23.40 -7.99 15.28
C ASP A 835 24.27 -8.89 14.39
N ILE A 836 25.50 -8.45 14.13
CA ILE A 836 26.49 -9.21 13.35
C ILE A 836 27.35 -10.06 14.28
N ARG A 837 27.22 -11.36 14.17
CA ARG A 837 27.83 -12.36 15.05
C ARG A 837 29.11 -12.98 14.48
N LEU A 838 29.20 -13.17 13.16
CA LEU A 838 30.35 -13.76 12.49
C LEU A 838 30.80 -12.84 11.33
N ARG A 839 32.13 -12.83 11.10
CA ARG A 839 32.77 -12.04 10.05
C ARG A 839 33.87 -12.81 9.37
N ALA A 840 34.01 -12.65 8.07
CA ALA A 840 35.10 -13.18 7.27
C ALA A 840 35.44 -12.19 6.13
N MET A 841 36.64 -12.37 5.57
CA MET A 841 37.07 -11.60 4.40
C MET A 841 37.22 -12.52 3.20
N VAL A 842 36.87 -12.05 2.02
CA VAL A 842 37.06 -12.73 0.75
C VAL A 842 37.54 -11.74 -0.30
N GLU A 843 38.49 -12.13 -1.13
CA GLU A 843 39.09 -11.29 -2.16
C GLU A 843 38.56 -11.71 -3.53
N TYR A 844 37.99 -10.77 -4.27
CA TYR A 844 37.69 -10.98 -5.68
C TYR A 844 38.90 -10.62 -6.54
N LEU A 845 39.31 -11.56 -7.36
CA LEU A 845 40.40 -11.41 -8.33
C LEU A 845 39.79 -11.21 -9.74
N LYS A 846 40.42 -10.37 -10.55
CA LYS A 846 39.92 -10.08 -11.89
C LYS A 846 39.94 -11.29 -12.81
#